data_d114c849be36da2fbcf9c05d4f10da7e
#
_entry.id   d114c849be36da2fbcf9c05d4f10da7e
#
_cell.length_a   1.000
_cell.length_b   1.000
_cell.length_c   1.000
_cell.angle_alpha   90.00
_cell.angle_beta   90.00
_cell.angle_gamma   90.00
#
_symmetry.space_group_name_H-M   'P 1'
#
loop_
_entity.id
_entity.type
_entity.pdbx_description
1 polymer ?
#
loop_
_entity_poly.entity_id
_entity_poly.type
_entity_poly.pdbx_seq_one_letter_code
_entity_poly.pdbx_strand_id
1 'polypeptide(L)'
;MDLLKYKWLCVCGIFLAQSTLYAEEENREQTKRRVLPTSVVTATYAKDILESPLNVDMYGKDTPLHSGDVAKSMLLFPGFSMTRKGGGGSEIFYRSQGASRLPIFISGGNLNGACGGRMDTTITYVFPENYNRISILKGPQDVRYGALIGGGVLFERDITRLQKGSFNADASALYGSFGRLDMNASALAGGKYGSLQVVASSYRSDDYKTGDDAIVHSAYKRESVSLIGTLTPTSSTAIEFDVDLGRGNASYADRTMDARTFDRTSYNFALQQHINDTFDRLDMRVWHNAIDHIMDNFSHRPVSANFMLSNPKRTNTGGKIEGRFYFGERVELYVGSNYNHDSHEIRTSGAQNSESAANAILNQKYNPNFTFKNLGFFTQGQYHSQSNFGIAFGARYDYLITEQKQLAARSAAEDKNNLASGFVRYEHYLDKSTLYAGLGVAQRGADFWERSKDNGMNLSPETNTQFDVGLVVKNTSFNAKVSAYASHMANYILINYIPTTARAFNTDAFLTGGEVEAEYIMWDSLHFYGSLAYTYAQNLLSIGEYKAKSALPQIAPLQAQLSSFYNYGNWLLRLDMFANAAQHRYALNYGNVIGRDYGNSKGFVTLNLYGGYKHKYFMFLAGVDNLTNTLYAYHLSKNGALDIPPTTRIYEPGRSVWAKIRVYF
;
A
#
# COMPACT_ATOMS: atom_id res chain seq x y z
N MET A 1 -33.23 -9.57 4.92
CA MET A 1 -31.82 -9.24 4.75
C MET A 1 -31.02 -9.62 6.02
N ASP A 2 -31.42 -10.72 6.70
CA ASP A 2 -30.88 -11.14 8.00
C ASP A 2 -30.31 -12.58 8.00
N LEU A 3 -29.81 -13.07 6.86
CA LEU A 3 -29.34 -14.45 6.73
C LEU A 3 -27.83 -14.63 6.95
N LEU A 4 -27.08 -13.58 7.25
CA LEU A 4 -25.62 -13.62 7.46
C LEU A 4 -25.17 -13.56 8.93
N LYS A 5 -26.09 -13.39 9.90
CA LYS A 5 -25.71 -13.21 11.31
C LYS A 5 -25.36 -14.49 12.09
N TYR A 6 -25.65 -15.68 11.57
CA TYR A 6 -25.49 -16.92 12.35
C TYR A 6 -24.74 -18.09 11.70
N LYS A 7 -24.07 -17.89 10.55
CA LYS A 7 -23.38 -18.99 9.84
C LYS A 7 -21.87 -19.15 10.11
N TRP A 8 -21.26 -18.27 10.86
CA TRP A 8 -19.81 -18.31 11.10
C TRP A 8 -19.36 -19.29 12.21
N LEU A 9 -20.23 -19.65 13.12
CA LEU A 9 -19.92 -20.62 14.19
C LEU A 9 -19.96 -22.09 13.72
N CYS A 10 -20.62 -22.40 12.62
CA CYS A 10 -20.73 -23.77 12.12
C CYS A 10 -19.58 -24.23 11.23
N VAL A 11 -18.81 -23.32 10.63
CA VAL A 11 -17.69 -23.71 9.74
C VAL A 11 -16.44 -24.14 10.53
N CYS A 12 -16.22 -23.59 11.71
CA CYS A 12 -15.12 -24.04 12.59
C CYS A 12 -15.39 -25.37 13.29
N GLY A 13 -16.65 -25.77 13.45
CA GLY A 13 -17.02 -27.01 14.15
C GLY A 13 -16.99 -28.28 13.31
N ILE A 14 -17.08 -28.18 12.00
CA ILE A 14 -17.14 -29.35 11.10
C ILE A 14 -15.75 -29.86 10.69
N PHE A 15 -14.70 -29.05 10.81
CA PHE A 15 -13.32 -29.45 10.45
C PHE A 15 -12.55 -30.17 11.57
N LEU A 16 -13.09 -30.25 12.79
CA LEU A 16 -12.43 -30.93 13.92
C LEU A 16 -12.78 -32.41 14.09
N ALA A 17 -13.68 -32.96 13.27
CA ALA A 17 -14.22 -34.29 13.53
C ALA A 17 -13.80 -35.43 12.56
N GLN A 18 -12.92 -35.18 11.58
CA GLN A 18 -12.56 -36.22 10.59
C GLN A 18 -11.07 -36.35 10.25
N SER A 19 -10.15 -36.06 11.16
CA SER A 19 -8.71 -36.30 10.93
C SER A 19 -8.10 -37.41 11.79
N THR A 20 -8.80 -38.51 11.95
CA THR A 20 -8.18 -39.77 12.36
C THR A 20 -8.42 -40.79 11.27
N LEU A 21 -7.41 -41.00 10.44
CA LEU A 21 -7.06 -42.25 9.74
C LEU A 21 -6.25 -41.94 8.46
N TYR A 22 -5.10 -42.51 8.44
CA TYR A 22 -4.06 -42.71 7.44
C TYR A 22 -2.80 -41.86 7.59
N ALA A 23 -1.93 -42.36 8.50
CA ALA A 23 -0.50 -42.11 8.43
C ALA A 23 0.16 -43.43 8.03
N GLU A 24 0.57 -43.55 6.77
CA GLU A 24 1.57 -44.54 6.39
C GLU A 24 2.93 -43.86 6.16
N GLU A 25 3.93 -44.39 6.87
CA GLU A 25 5.34 -44.04 6.75
C GLU A 25 5.88 -44.48 5.40
N GLU A 26 6.24 -43.53 4.51
CA GLU A 26 7.29 -43.78 3.53
C GLU A 26 7.96 -42.48 3.06
N ASN A 27 9.30 -42.50 3.12
CA ASN A 27 10.27 -41.53 2.58
C ASN A 27 10.50 -40.21 3.35
N ARG A 28 11.37 -40.32 4.35
CA ARG A 28 11.88 -39.24 5.21
C ARG A 28 12.85 -38.25 4.58
N GLU A 29 13.08 -38.19 3.29
CA GLU A 29 14.10 -37.28 2.72
C GLU A 29 13.64 -36.27 1.68
N GLN A 30 12.38 -36.23 1.27
CA GLN A 30 11.90 -35.26 0.27
C GLN A 30 10.64 -34.47 0.63
N THR A 31 10.13 -34.54 1.83
CA THR A 31 9.06 -33.69 2.33
C THR A 31 9.62 -32.45 3.00
N LYS A 32 10.49 -31.69 2.34
CA LYS A 32 10.66 -30.27 2.65
C LYS A 32 9.35 -29.58 2.32
N ARG A 33 8.61 -29.31 3.35
CA ARG A 33 7.40 -28.51 3.46
C ARG A 33 7.29 -27.48 2.37
N ARG A 34 6.29 -27.61 1.54
CA ARG A 34 5.67 -26.44 0.92
C ARG A 34 4.56 -25.97 1.86
N VAL A 35 4.92 -25.20 2.86
CA VAL A 35 4.11 -24.10 3.32
C VAL A 35 3.62 -23.40 2.05
N LEU A 36 2.37 -22.90 1.96
CA LEU A 36 1.96 -21.91 0.96
C LEU A 36 3.19 -21.07 0.65
N PRO A 37 3.57 -20.87 -0.61
CA PRO A 37 4.88 -20.31 -0.89
C PRO A 37 5.02 -19.03 -0.08
N THR A 38 5.51 -19.20 1.09
CA THR A 38 6.28 -18.23 1.78
C THR A 38 7.29 -17.94 0.71
N SER A 39 7.19 -16.78 0.08
CA SER A 39 8.14 -16.40 -0.91
C SER A 39 9.50 -16.52 -0.22
N VAL A 40 10.07 -17.72 -0.33
CA VAL A 40 11.46 -17.91 -0.03
C VAL A 40 12.12 -16.96 -0.97
N VAL A 41 12.70 -15.90 -0.45
CA VAL A 41 13.71 -15.16 -1.17
C VAL A 41 14.82 -16.17 -1.45
N THR A 42 14.64 -16.94 -2.49
CA THR A 42 15.81 -17.27 -3.27
C THR A 42 16.24 -15.93 -3.80
N ALA A 43 17.44 -15.51 -3.43
CA ALA A 43 18.14 -14.45 -4.11
C ALA A 43 18.44 -14.90 -5.56
N THR A 44 17.40 -15.12 -6.33
CA THR A 44 17.42 -14.88 -7.76
C THR A 44 17.64 -13.40 -7.85
N TYR A 45 18.72 -12.99 -8.48
CA TYR A 45 19.09 -11.64 -8.86
C TYR A 45 17.89 -10.74 -8.74
N ALA A 46 17.92 -9.73 -7.84
CA ALA A 46 16.88 -8.75 -7.77
C ALA A 46 16.64 -8.35 -9.22
N LYS A 47 15.49 -8.72 -9.80
CA LYS A 47 15.19 -8.49 -11.21
C LYS A 47 15.33 -7.04 -11.57
N ASP A 48 15.29 -6.19 -10.56
CA ASP A 48 15.58 -4.77 -10.64
C ASP A 48 16.25 -4.31 -9.33
N ILE A 49 17.36 -3.59 -9.42
CA ILE A 49 18.11 -3.04 -8.28
C ILE A 49 17.27 -2.01 -7.50
N LEU A 50 16.38 -1.31 -8.19
CA LEU A 50 15.48 -0.32 -7.60
C LEU A 50 14.14 -0.93 -7.16
N GLU A 51 13.81 -2.13 -7.62
CA GLU A 51 12.79 -2.92 -6.99
C GLU A 51 13.36 -3.38 -5.64
N SER A 52 12.83 -2.87 -4.56
CA SER A 52 12.95 -3.53 -3.28
C SER A 52 11.77 -4.51 -3.19
N PRO A 53 11.92 -5.77 -3.63
CA PRO A 53 10.94 -6.78 -3.31
C PRO A 53 11.02 -6.92 -1.82
N LEU A 54 10.01 -6.42 -1.15
CA LEU A 54 9.62 -6.95 0.08
C LEU A 54 9.00 -8.29 -0.22
N ASN A 55 9.78 -9.31 -0.24
CA ASN A 55 9.26 -10.57 0.20
C ASN A 55 8.99 -10.37 1.69
N VAL A 56 7.90 -9.68 1.94
CA VAL A 56 7.27 -9.75 3.24
C VAL A 56 6.86 -11.20 3.30
N ASP A 57 7.76 -12.01 3.83
CA ASP A 57 7.32 -13.21 4.50
C ASP A 57 6.44 -12.71 5.65
N MET A 58 5.23 -12.28 5.28
CA MET A 58 4.19 -11.87 6.22
C MET A 58 3.88 -13.00 7.18
N TYR A 59 4.39 -14.17 6.89
CA TYR A 59 4.26 -15.41 7.59
C TYR A 59 5.61 -16.02 7.96
N GLY A 60 6.72 -15.37 7.61
CA GLY A 60 8.06 -15.90 7.77
C GLY A 60 8.64 -15.82 9.17
N LYS A 61 9.78 -16.46 9.27
CA LYS A 61 10.52 -16.66 10.51
C LYS A 61 10.91 -15.35 11.21
N ASP A 62 10.97 -14.24 10.46
CA ASP A 62 11.82 -13.11 10.87
C ASP A 62 11.05 -11.81 11.10
N THR A 63 9.76 -11.72 10.75
CA THR A 63 9.01 -10.47 10.90
C THR A 63 7.60 -10.72 11.45
N PRO A 64 7.36 -10.45 12.74
CA PRO A 64 6.01 -10.42 13.27
C PRO A 64 5.28 -9.21 12.66
N LEU A 65 4.57 -9.42 11.55
CA LEU A 65 3.78 -8.37 10.96
C LEU A 65 2.45 -8.23 11.69
N HIS A 66 2.10 -6.98 11.95
CA HIS A 66 0.81 -6.63 12.49
C HIS A 66 -0.20 -6.59 11.34
N SER A 67 -1.01 -7.60 11.23
CA SER A 67 -1.96 -7.78 10.13
C SER A 67 -3.03 -6.67 10.02
N GLY A 68 -3.33 -5.98 11.11
CA GLY A 68 -4.43 -5.00 11.14
C GLY A 68 -4.16 -3.67 10.43
N ASP A 69 -2.90 -3.26 10.25
CA ASP A 69 -2.54 -1.98 9.63
C ASP A 69 -1.31 -2.12 8.72
N VAL A 70 -1.56 -2.27 7.42
CA VAL A 70 -0.51 -2.40 6.39
C VAL A 70 0.44 -1.21 6.38
N ALA A 71 -0.04 0.00 6.67
CA ALA A 71 0.80 1.20 6.69
C ALA A 71 1.90 1.10 7.74
N LYS A 72 1.63 0.51 8.90
CA LYS A 72 2.67 0.26 9.91
C LYS A 72 3.75 -0.68 9.39
N SER A 73 3.37 -1.69 8.61
CA SER A 73 4.33 -2.60 7.99
C SER A 73 5.22 -1.90 6.96
N MET A 74 4.69 -0.89 6.25
CA MET A 74 5.47 -0.09 5.31
C MET A 74 6.54 0.77 6.01
N LEU A 75 6.33 1.17 7.27
CA LEU A 75 7.33 1.93 8.04
C LEU A 75 8.61 1.16 8.34
N LEU A 76 8.62 -0.16 8.14
CA LEU A 76 9.85 -0.99 8.23
C LEU A 76 10.85 -0.69 7.10
N PHE A 77 10.43 0.06 6.06
CA PHE A 77 11.27 0.41 4.91
C PHE A 77 11.71 1.85 4.99
N PRO A 78 13.00 2.12 4.71
CA PRO A 78 13.50 3.49 4.69
C PRO A 78 12.73 4.34 3.67
N GLY A 79 12.46 5.59 4.06
CA GLY A 79 11.75 6.56 3.23
C GLY A 79 10.22 6.50 3.31
N PHE A 80 9.64 5.47 3.97
CA PHE A 80 8.21 5.47 4.25
C PHE A 80 7.85 6.28 5.48
N SER A 81 6.74 6.99 5.39
CA SER A 81 6.06 7.66 6.49
C SER A 81 4.55 7.51 6.32
N MET A 82 3.78 7.88 7.33
CA MET A 82 2.33 7.75 7.25
C MET A 82 1.61 8.90 7.93
N THR A 83 0.34 9.06 7.60
CA THR A 83 -0.65 9.78 8.42
C THR A 83 -1.82 8.88 8.72
N ARG A 84 -2.17 8.80 10.00
CA ARG A 84 -3.34 8.02 10.44
C ARG A 84 -4.62 8.69 10.00
N LYS A 85 -5.56 7.89 9.49
CA LYS A 85 -6.88 8.35 9.03
C LYS A 85 -8.02 7.96 9.96
N GLY A 86 -7.79 7.06 10.85
CA GLY A 86 -8.75 6.47 11.75
C GLY A 86 -8.32 5.06 12.09
N GLY A 87 -9.24 4.26 12.58
CA GLY A 87 -8.95 2.87 12.88
C GLY A 87 -8.73 2.02 11.65
N GLY A 88 -7.64 1.26 11.61
CA GLY A 88 -7.34 0.27 10.58
C GLY A 88 -7.04 0.83 9.18
N GLY A 89 -6.83 2.13 9.04
CA GLY A 89 -6.46 2.76 7.78
C GLY A 89 -5.53 3.96 7.99
N SER A 90 -4.57 4.10 7.11
CA SER A 90 -3.60 5.20 7.11
C SER A 90 -3.27 5.58 5.68
N GLU A 91 -2.77 6.78 5.44
CA GLU A 91 -2.17 7.13 4.17
C GLU A 91 -0.67 6.94 4.27
N ILE A 92 -0.09 6.26 3.29
CA ILE A 92 1.35 6.06 3.21
C ILE A 92 2.01 7.06 2.27
N PHE A 93 3.24 7.40 2.59
CA PHE A 93 4.11 8.26 1.79
C PHE A 93 5.44 7.54 1.60
N TYR A 94 5.99 7.65 0.42
CA TYR A 94 7.36 7.24 0.13
C TYR A 94 8.14 8.46 -0.36
N ARG A 95 9.31 8.74 0.22
CA ARG A 95 10.09 9.96 -0.04
C ARG A 95 9.24 11.23 0.06
N SER A 96 8.34 11.25 1.06
CA SER A 96 7.35 12.32 1.28
C SER A 96 6.35 12.52 0.11
N GLN A 97 6.31 11.63 -0.87
CA GLN A 97 5.30 11.60 -1.92
C GLN A 97 4.20 10.60 -1.54
N GLY A 98 2.98 11.05 -1.53
CA GLY A 98 1.83 10.22 -1.14
C GLY A 98 0.61 10.51 -2.00
N ALA A 99 -0.51 9.91 -1.67
CA ALA A 99 -1.73 10.02 -2.42
C ALA A 99 -1.53 9.59 -3.89
N SER A 100 -1.91 10.43 -4.82
CA SER A 100 -1.87 10.14 -6.25
C SER A 100 -0.45 10.07 -6.84
N ARG A 101 0.57 10.54 -6.08
CA ARG A 101 1.99 10.44 -6.48
C ARG A 101 2.62 9.10 -6.09
N LEU A 102 1.95 8.32 -5.23
CA LEU A 102 2.33 6.98 -4.84
C LEU A 102 1.18 6.01 -5.14
N PRO A 103 0.96 5.64 -6.41
CA PRO A 103 -0.08 4.70 -6.78
C PRO A 103 0.13 3.34 -6.11
N ILE A 104 -0.99 2.71 -5.73
CA ILE A 104 -1.02 1.39 -5.14
C ILE A 104 -1.77 0.47 -6.10
N PHE A 105 -1.09 -0.58 -6.53
CA PHE A 105 -1.61 -1.57 -7.46
C PHE A 105 -1.92 -2.86 -6.71
N ILE A 106 -3.06 -3.45 -7.02
CA ILE A 106 -3.53 -4.70 -6.41
C ILE A 106 -3.78 -5.71 -7.54
N SER A 107 -3.03 -6.81 -7.52
CA SER A 107 -3.07 -7.82 -8.60
C SER A 107 -2.93 -7.19 -10.00
N GLY A 108 -2.13 -6.12 -10.11
CA GLY A 108 -1.88 -5.38 -11.36
C GLY A 108 -2.93 -4.34 -11.74
N GLY A 109 -4.03 -4.22 -11.00
CA GLY A 109 -5.08 -3.21 -11.21
C GLY A 109 -4.99 -2.03 -10.23
N ASN A 110 -5.59 -0.91 -10.60
CA ASN A 110 -5.71 0.26 -9.72
C ASN A 110 -6.88 0.11 -8.76
N LEU A 111 -6.65 0.44 -7.51
CA LEU A 111 -7.70 0.60 -6.50
C LEU A 111 -7.58 1.99 -5.88
N ASN A 112 -8.67 2.76 -5.92
CA ASN A 112 -8.73 4.08 -5.33
C ASN A 112 -9.92 4.19 -4.38
N GLY A 113 -9.74 4.85 -3.23
CA GLY A 113 -10.84 5.19 -2.33
C GLY A 113 -11.85 6.14 -2.97
N ALA A 114 -13.07 6.14 -2.49
CA ALA A 114 -14.18 6.92 -3.04
C ALA A 114 -14.40 8.27 -2.34
N CYS A 115 -13.96 8.44 -1.08
CA CYS A 115 -14.22 9.66 -0.33
C CYS A 115 -13.43 10.87 -0.86
N GLY A 116 -14.13 11.95 -1.17
CA GLY A 116 -13.52 13.23 -1.60
C GLY A 116 -12.56 13.85 -0.57
N GLY A 117 -12.69 13.48 0.71
CA GLY A 117 -11.77 13.84 1.80
C GLY A 117 -10.66 12.82 2.05
N ARG A 118 -10.55 11.75 1.25
CA ARG A 118 -9.60 10.63 1.43
C ARG A 118 -9.65 10.01 2.83
N MET A 119 -10.83 9.79 3.36
CA MET A 119 -11.00 9.05 4.63
C MET A 119 -10.67 7.57 4.42
N ASP A 120 -11.10 7.02 3.29
CA ASP A 120 -10.85 5.66 2.80
C ASP A 120 -9.64 5.65 1.85
N THR A 121 -8.45 5.58 2.39
CA THR A 121 -7.24 5.42 1.56
C THR A 121 -7.20 4.04 0.90
N THR A 122 -6.43 3.87 -0.16
CA THR A 122 -6.29 2.55 -0.83
C THR A 122 -5.85 1.45 0.14
N ILE A 123 -4.95 1.76 1.07
CA ILE A 123 -4.46 0.81 2.10
C ILE A 123 -5.58 0.31 3.01
N THR A 124 -6.63 1.10 3.21
CA THR A 124 -7.80 0.68 4.02
C THR A 124 -8.48 -0.57 3.45
N TYR A 125 -8.40 -0.78 2.14
CA TYR A 125 -9.01 -1.92 1.44
C TYR A 125 -8.07 -3.11 1.25
N VAL A 126 -6.81 -3.01 1.69
CA VAL A 126 -5.81 -4.06 1.55
C VAL A 126 -5.82 -4.97 2.77
N PHE A 127 -5.92 -6.25 2.52
CA PHE A 127 -5.71 -7.32 3.49
C PHE A 127 -4.45 -8.06 3.06
N PRO A 128 -3.33 -7.84 3.76
CA PRO A 128 -2.02 -8.28 3.28
C PRO A 128 -1.92 -9.80 3.12
N GLU A 129 -2.66 -10.55 3.90
CA GLU A 129 -2.71 -12.02 3.84
C GLU A 129 -3.24 -12.57 2.51
N ASN A 130 -3.88 -11.71 1.71
CA ASN A 130 -4.37 -12.07 0.37
C ASN A 130 -3.27 -12.05 -0.70
N TYR A 131 -2.05 -11.59 -0.39
CA TYR A 131 -0.97 -11.40 -1.37
C TYR A 131 0.30 -12.14 -0.96
N ASN A 132 1.07 -12.59 -1.97
CA ASN A 132 2.34 -13.30 -1.75
C ASN A 132 3.52 -12.33 -1.67
N ARG A 133 3.40 -11.18 -2.33
CA ARG A 133 4.49 -10.22 -2.46
C ARG A 133 3.99 -8.78 -2.41
N ILE A 134 4.78 -7.92 -1.77
CA ILE A 134 4.64 -6.47 -1.85
C ILE A 134 5.93 -5.95 -2.49
N SER A 135 5.83 -5.31 -3.65
CA SER A 135 6.97 -4.71 -4.33
C SER A 135 6.90 -3.19 -4.22
N ILE A 136 8.04 -2.56 -3.93
CA ILE A 136 8.18 -1.10 -3.87
C ILE A 136 9.02 -0.67 -5.05
N LEU A 137 8.43 0.11 -5.95
CA LEU A 137 9.09 0.72 -7.08
C LEU A 137 9.59 2.10 -6.68
N LYS A 138 10.89 2.37 -6.80
CA LYS A 138 11.53 3.59 -6.34
C LYS A 138 11.67 4.62 -7.48
N GLY A 139 10.91 5.70 -7.40
CA GLY A 139 10.97 6.80 -8.36
C GLY A 139 10.54 6.44 -9.79
N PRO A 140 10.80 7.30 -10.79
CA PRO A 140 10.39 7.12 -12.18
C PRO A 140 11.35 6.19 -12.96
N GLN A 141 11.57 4.97 -12.45
CA GLN A 141 12.52 3.99 -13.00
C GLN A 141 11.82 2.68 -13.45
N ASP A 142 10.49 2.73 -13.59
CA ASP A 142 9.66 1.68 -14.18
C ASP A 142 8.50 2.34 -14.94
N VAL A 143 8.14 1.79 -16.12
CA VAL A 143 7.08 2.31 -16.98
C VAL A 143 5.94 1.33 -17.22
N ARG A 144 6.05 0.12 -16.68
CA ARG A 144 5.10 -0.99 -16.92
C ARG A 144 3.78 -0.83 -16.14
N TYR A 145 3.79 -0.04 -15.04
CA TYR A 145 2.65 0.14 -14.14
C TYR A 145 2.02 1.53 -14.21
N GLY A 146 2.38 2.36 -15.18
CA GLY A 146 1.91 3.73 -15.32
C GLY A 146 2.97 4.77 -14.97
N ALA A 147 2.55 6.01 -14.79
CA ALA A 147 3.44 7.11 -14.40
C ALA A 147 3.77 7.03 -12.90
N LEU A 148 4.98 6.66 -12.56
CA LEU A 148 5.47 6.54 -11.18
C LEU A 148 6.17 7.84 -10.75
N ILE A 149 5.42 8.86 -10.38
CA ILE A 149 5.97 10.18 -9.98
C ILE A 149 6.88 10.07 -8.74
N GLY A 150 6.37 9.51 -7.67
CA GLY A 150 7.11 9.30 -6.41
C GLY A 150 7.59 7.86 -6.21
N GLY A 151 7.13 6.97 -7.07
CA GLY A 151 7.27 5.52 -6.95
C GLY A 151 5.93 4.81 -7.00
N GLY A 152 5.89 3.55 -6.59
CA GLY A 152 4.67 2.75 -6.54
C GLY A 152 4.76 1.60 -5.55
N VAL A 153 3.62 1.11 -5.09
CA VAL A 153 3.52 -0.08 -4.24
C VAL A 153 2.62 -1.09 -4.92
N LEU A 154 3.12 -2.31 -5.10
CA LEU A 154 2.42 -3.40 -5.74
C LEU A 154 2.12 -4.50 -4.72
N PHE A 155 0.85 -4.88 -4.61
CA PHE A 155 0.42 -6.07 -3.90
C PHE A 155 0.11 -7.15 -4.93
N GLU A 156 0.91 -8.21 -4.94
CA GLU A 156 0.90 -9.21 -5.99
C GLU A 156 0.66 -10.62 -5.46
N ARG A 157 -0.03 -11.43 -6.28
CA ARG A 157 -0.13 -12.87 -6.12
C ARG A 157 0.70 -13.55 -7.19
N ASP A 158 1.43 -14.58 -6.78
CA ASP A 158 2.11 -15.46 -7.72
C ASP A 158 1.15 -16.59 -8.11
N ILE A 159 1.01 -16.84 -9.40
CA ILE A 159 0.20 -17.97 -9.90
C ILE A 159 0.86 -19.27 -9.44
N THR A 160 0.17 -20.01 -8.56
CA THR A 160 0.69 -21.23 -7.96
C THR A 160 0.48 -22.43 -8.87
N ARG A 161 1.57 -23.11 -9.26
CA ARG A 161 1.52 -24.40 -9.97
C ARG A 161 1.82 -25.54 -9.01
N LEU A 162 0.85 -26.41 -8.78
CA LEU A 162 1.01 -27.60 -7.95
C LEU A 162 1.46 -28.78 -8.81
N GLN A 163 2.47 -29.53 -8.35
CA GLN A 163 2.97 -30.72 -9.09
C GLN A 163 2.09 -31.95 -8.88
N LYS A 164 1.51 -32.10 -7.69
CA LYS A 164 0.64 -33.20 -7.28
C LYS A 164 -0.50 -32.68 -6.43
N GLY A 165 -1.49 -33.52 -6.18
CA GLY A 165 -2.57 -33.21 -5.24
C GLY A 165 -2.00 -32.79 -3.89
N SER A 166 -2.45 -31.65 -3.39
CA SER A 166 -2.05 -31.13 -2.08
C SER A 166 -3.20 -30.36 -1.44
N PHE A 167 -3.20 -30.37 -0.13
CA PHE A 167 -4.04 -29.54 0.72
C PHE A 167 -3.15 -28.85 1.73
N ASN A 168 -3.30 -27.53 1.88
CA ASN A 168 -2.61 -26.75 2.88
C ASN A 168 -3.62 -25.78 3.49
N ALA A 169 -3.63 -25.66 4.79
CA ALA A 169 -4.45 -24.68 5.48
C ALA A 169 -3.66 -24.05 6.62
N ASP A 170 -3.97 -22.81 6.92
CA ASP A 170 -3.48 -22.14 8.11
C ASP A 170 -4.54 -21.20 8.70
N ALA A 171 -4.45 -20.98 10.00
CA ALA A 171 -5.27 -20.01 10.69
C ALA A 171 -4.46 -19.28 11.75
N SER A 172 -4.75 -18.01 11.96
CA SER A 172 -4.14 -17.21 13.01
C SER A 172 -5.15 -16.32 13.74
N ALA A 173 -4.88 -16.08 15.02
CA ALA A 173 -5.61 -15.12 15.83
C ALA A 173 -4.60 -14.28 16.64
N LEU A 174 -4.76 -12.96 16.61
CA LEU A 174 -4.06 -12.02 17.46
C LEU A 174 -5.05 -11.30 18.35
N TYR A 175 -4.77 -11.28 19.65
CA TYR A 175 -5.53 -10.50 20.63
C TYR A 175 -4.58 -9.50 21.30
N GLY A 176 -5.04 -8.28 21.55
CA GLY A 176 -4.20 -7.23 22.12
C GLY A 176 -4.96 -6.11 22.80
N SER A 177 -4.19 -5.11 23.25
CA SER A 177 -4.71 -3.89 23.86
C SER A 177 -5.76 -3.22 23.00
N PHE A 178 -6.65 -2.47 23.62
CA PHE A 178 -7.75 -1.74 22.98
C PHE A 178 -8.77 -2.67 22.28
N GLY A 179 -9.05 -3.83 22.87
CA GLY A 179 -10.01 -4.80 22.30
C GLY A 179 -9.62 -5.34 20.92
N ARG A 180 -8.34 -5.18 20.52
CA ARG A 180 -7.87 -5.62 19.22
C ARG A 180 -8.00 -7.14 19.08
N LEU A 181 -8.62 -7.57 17.97
CA LEU A 181 -8.71 -8.97 17.57
C LEU A 181 -8.56 -9.05 16.05
N ASP A 182 -7.46 -9.66 15.60
CA ASP A 182 -7.18 -9.92 14.19
C ASP A 182 -7.22 -11.44 13.95
N MET A 183 -8.05 -11.88 13.04
CA MET A 183 -8.20 -13.30 12.66
C MET A 183 -7.97 -13.46 11.17
N ASN A 184 -7.23 -14.50 10.79
CA ASN A 184 -7.02 -14.89 9.42
C ASN A 184 -7.11 -16.40 9.27
N ALA A 185 -7.65 -16.85 8.15
CA ALA A 185 -7.67 -18.26 7.78
C ALA A 185 -7.45 -18.38 6.26
N SER A 186 -6.65 -19.35 5.84
CA SER A 186 -6.42 -19.67 4.45
C SER A 186 -6.47 -21.18 4.25
N ALA A 187 -7.05 -21.61 3.14
CA ALA A 187 -7.06 -23.00 2.72
C ALA A 187 -6.83 -23.06 1.20
N LEU A 188 -5.86 -23.88 0.78
CA LEU A 188 -5.53 -24.16 -0.62
C LEU A 188 -5.68 -25.66 -0.86
N ALA A 189 -6.44 -26.02 -1.86
CA ALA A 189 -6.56 -27.40 -2.35
C ALA A 189 -6.38 -27.44 -3.85
N GLY A 190 -5.72 -28.46 -4.37
CA GLY A 190 -5.56 -28.59 -5.82
C GLY A 190 -4.56 -29.65 -6.23
N GLY A 191 -4.20 -29.61 -7.51
CA GLY A 191 -3.27 -30.56 -8.12
C GLY A 191 -2.67 -30.01 -9.43
N LYS A 192 -2.15 -30.92 -10.24
CA LYS A 192 -1.41 -30.59 -11.47
C LYS A 192 -2.15 -29.64 -12.42
N TYR A 193 -3.49 -29.74 -12.50
CA TYR A 193 -4.28 -29.01 -13.48
C TYR A 193 -4.96 -27.74 -12.93
N GLY A 194 -4.87 -27.51 -11.64
CA GLY A 194 -5.39 -26.31 -11.03
C GLY A 194 -5.55 -26.41 -9.52
N SER A 195 -5.91 -25.29 -8.90
CA SER A 195 -6.12 -25.19 -7.47
C SER A 195 -7.21 -24.17 -7.16
N LEU A 196 -7.75 -24.29 -5.96
CA LEU A 196 -8.67 -23.35 -5.37
C LEU A 196 -8.12 -22.92 -4.00
N GLN A 197 -8.04 -21.62 -3.76
CA GLN A 197 -7.68 -21.04 -2.48
C GLN A 197 -8.81 -20.15 -1.96
N VAL A 198 -9.08 -20.25 -0.68
CA VAL A 198 -9.95 -19.33 0.06
C VAL A 198 -9.12 -18.65 1.14
N VAL A 199 -9.21 -17.32 1.24
CA VAL A 199 -8.61 -16.54 2.32
C VAL A 199 -9.71 -15.72 2.97
N ALA A 200 -9.78 -15.76 4.30
CA ALA A 200 -10.73 -14.98 5.10
C ALA A 200 -9.98 -14.21 6.19
N SER A 201 -10.31 -12.93 6.34
CA SER A 201 -9.70 -12.05 7.34
C SER A 201 -10.76 -11.24 8.08
N SER A 202 -10.57 -11.03 9.38
CA SER A 202 -11.42 -10.17 10.21
C SER A 202 -10.54 -9.44 11.22
N TYR A 203 -10.56 -8.11 11.17
CA TYR A 203 -9.78 -7.23 12.03
C TYR A 203 -10.68 -6.25 12.75
N ARG A 204 -10.50 -6.09 14.04
CA ARG A 204 -11.20 -5.08 14.82
C ARG A 204 -10.34 -4.51 15.94
N SER A 205 -10.64 -3.30 16.35
CA SER A 205 -10.12 -2.66 17.56
C SER A 205 -11.12 -1.64 18.04
N ASP A 206 -11.15 -1.41 19.33
CA ASP A 206 -11.84 -0.29 19.95
C ASP A 206 -10.97 0.99 19.83
N ASP A 207 -11.45 2.12 20.38
CA ASP A 207 -10.70 3.37 20.47
C ASP A 207 -9.42 3.15 21.28
N TYR A 208 -8.28 3.59 20.74
CA TYR A 208 -7.02 3.45 21.44
C TYR A 208 -6.77 4.60 22.41
N LYS A 209 -5.84 4.38 23.36
CA LYS A 209 -5.29 5.41 24.24
C LYS A 209 -3.89 5.80 23.80
N THR A 210 -3.58 7.07 23.91
CA THR A 210 -2.25 7.66 23.68
C THR A 210 -1.31 7.40 24.86
N GLY A 211 -0.05 7.85 24.77
CA GLY A 211 0.93 7.71 25.85
C GLY A 211 0.59 8.48 27.13
N ASP A 212 -0.32 9.45 27.07
CA ASP A 212 -0.86 10.21 28.20
C ASP A 212 -2.30 9.78 28.56
N ASP A 213 -2.72 8.58 28.13
CA ASP A 213 -4.03 7.96 28.39
C ASP A 213 -5.23 8.69 27.76
N ALA A 214 -5.03 9.67 26.90
CA ALA A 214 -6.12 10.30 26.15
C ALA A 214 -6.73 9.29 25.15
N ILE A 215 -8.07 9.23 25.11
CA ILE A 215 -8.79 8.36 24.17
C ILE A 215 -8.86 9.04 22.80
N VAL A 216 -8.58 8.28 21.75
CA VAL A 216 -8.67 8.73 20.36
C VAL A 216 -9.78 7.97 19.66
N HIS A 217 -10.75 8.69 19.10
CA HIS A 217 -11.86 8.14 18.32
C HIS A 217 -11.34 7.43 17.06
N SER A 218 -11.15 6.11 17.13
CA SER A 218 -10.35 5.32 16.19
C SER A 218 -10.80 3.87 16.06
N ALA A 219 -11.93 3.51 16.64
CA ALA A 219 -12.46 2.15 16.55
C ALA A 219 -12.69 1.73 15.10
N TYR A 220 -12.52 0.44 14.80
CA TYR A 220 -12.77 -0.09 13.47
C TYR A 220 -13.14 -1.57 13.49
N LYS A 221 -13.80 -1.98 12.42
CA LYS A 221 -13.99 -3.38 12.04
C LYS A 221 -13.82 -3.52 10.54
N ARG A 222 -13.01 -4.51 10.10
CA ARG A 222 -12.75 -4.80 8.68
C ARG A 222 -12.79 -6.30 8.47
N GLU A 223 -13.48 -6.74 7.42
CA GLU A 223 -13.64 -8.16 7.07
C GLU A 223 -13.40 -8.33 5.57
N SER A 224 -12.80 -9.45 5.19
CA SER A 224 -12.67 -9.82 3.78
C SER A 224 -12.73 -11.32 3.55
N VAL A 225 -13.18 -11.69 2.37
CA VAL A 225 -13.09 -13.05 1.83
C VAL A 225 -12.58 -12.95 0.40
N SER A 226 -11.55 -13.74 0.09
CA SER A 226 -11.01 -13.88 -1.27
C SER A 226 -11.16 -15.34 -1.71
N LEU A 227 -11.64 -15.52 -2.94
CA LEU A 227 -11.68 -16.79 -3.62
C LEU A 227 -10.76 -16.73 -4.83
N ILE A 228 -9.75 -17.59 -4.89
CA ILE A 228 -8.72 -17.59 -5.93
C ILE A 228 -8.70 -18.95 -6.60
N GLY A 229 -9.09 -18.99 -7.89
CA GLY A 229 -9.05 -20.18 -8.72
C GLY A 229 -7.89 -20.11 -9.70
N THR A 230 -7.07 -21.15 -9.76
CA THR A 230 -5.96 -21.26 -10.73
C THR A 230 -6.18 -22.50 -11.60
N LEU A 231 -6.04 -22.34 -12.92
CA LEU A 231 -6.03 -23.43 -13.88
C LEU A 231 -4.67 -23.49 -14.57
N THR A 232 -4.09 -24.69 -14.63
CA THR A 232 -2.79 -24.96 -15.25
C THR A 232 -2.92 -26.13 -16.22
N PRO A 233 -3.70 -25.96 -17.35
CA PRO A 233 -4.02 -27.05 -18.26
C PRO A 233 -2.79 -27.64 -18.94
N THR A 234 -1.76 -26.83 -19.14
CA THR A 234 -0.45 -27.24 -19.67
C THR A 234 0.69 -26.70 -18.82
N SER A 235 1.91 -27.15 -19.05
CA SER A 235 3.11 -26.57 -18.40
C SER A 235 3.36 -25.11 -18.81
N SER A 236 2.89 -24.71 -19.99
CA SER A 236 3.09 -23.37 -20.56
C SER A 236 1.93 -22.39 -20.28
N THR A 237 0.75 -22.87 -19.87
CA THR A 237 -0.45 -22.04 -19.67
C THR A 237 -0.83 -22.00 -18.19
N ALA A 238 -1.08 -20.79 -17.66
CA ALA A 238 -1.71 -20.60 -16.37
C ALA A 238 -2.77 -19.51 -16.46
N ILE A 239 -3.92 -19.78 -15.87
CA ILE A 239 -5.06 -18.87 -15.79
C ILE A 239 -5.41 -18.70 -14.33
N GLU A 240 -5.59 -17.47 -13.88
CA GLU A 240 -6.06 -17.17 -12.53
C GLU A 240 -7.34 -16.33 -12.62
N PHE A 241 -8.26 -16.65 -11.76
CA PHE A 241 -9.46 -15.86 -11.54
C PHE A 241 -9.62 -15.64 -10.04
N ASP A 242 -9.78 -14.40 -9.60
CA ASP A 242 -10.01 -14.10 -8.20
C ASP A 242 -11.19 -13.14 -7.99
N VAL A 243 -11.86 -13.35 -6.85
CA VAL A 243 -12.94 -12.49 -6.32
C VAL A 243 -12.56 -12.08 -4.91
N ASP A 244 -12.45 -10.77 -4.68
CA ASP A 244 -12.23 -10.22 -3.35
C ASP A 244 -13.48 -9.43 -2.91
N LEU A 245 -14.03 -9.82 -1.77
CA LEU A 245 -15.13 -9.12 -1.09
C LEU A 245 -14.61 -8.58 0.24
N GLY A 246 -14.77 -7.29 0.47
CA GLY A 246 -14.39 -6.64 1.73
C GLY A 246 -15.48 -5.72 2.23
N ARG A 247 -15.58 -5.60 3.54
CA ARG A 247 -16.46 -4.67 4.24
C ARG A 247 -15.79 -4.14 5.48
N GLY A 248 -16.08 -2.89 5.84
CA GLY A 248 -15.63 -2.35 7.11
C GLY A 248 -16.41 -1.12 7.55
N ASN A 249 -16.08 -0.67 8.76
CA ASN A 249 -16.44 0.62 9.32
C ASN A 249 -15.25 1.18 10.10
N ALA A 250 -15.21 2.49 10.32
CA ALA A 250 -14.15 3.13 11.08
C ALA A 250 -14.54 4.50 11.62
N SER A 251 -14.00 4.80 12.79
CA SER A 251 -14.07 6.10 13.45
C SER A 251 -12.87 6.96 13.08
N TYR A 252 -13.06 8.28 12.95
CA TYR A 252 -12.02 9.22 12.49
C TYR A 252 -11.90 10.45 13.42
N ALA A 253 -10.80 10.55 14.16
CA ALA A 253 -10.54 11.68 15.04
C ALA A 253 -10.24 12.98 14.29
N ASP A 254 -9.79 12.93 13.03
CA ASP A 254 -9.47 14.08 12.18
C ASP A 254 -10.66 14.57 11.33
N ARG A 255 -11.86 14.05 11.55
CA ARG A 255 -13.06 14.31 10.74
C ARG A 255 -14.29 14.53 11.59
N THR A 256 -15.28 15.16 10.97
CA THR A 256 -16.63 15.37 11.56
C THR A 256 -17.62 14.28 11.18
N MET A 257 -17.22 13.34 10.35
CA MET A 257 -17.99 12.17 9.92
C MET A 257 -17.16 10.92 10.06
N ASP A 258 -17.81 9.78 10.24
CA ASP A 258 -17.21 8.45 10.32
C ASP A 258 -17.58 7.59 9.11
N ALA A 259 -16.83 6.54 8.85
CA ALA A 259 -17.22 5.52 7.91
C ALA A 259 -18.24 4.58 8.56
N ARG A 260 -19.50 4.76 8.22
CA ARG A 260 -20.56 3.81 8.55
C ARG A 260 -20.31 2.46 7.88
N THR A 261 -19.97 2.49 6.59
CA THR A 261 -19.48 1.33 5.85
C THR A 261 -18.50 1.78 4.77
N PHE A 262 -17.53 0.91 4.47
CA PHE A 262 -16.75 0.96 3.25
C PHE A 262 -16.65 -0.47 2.70
N ASP A 263 -17.28 -0.68 1.56
CA ASP A 263 -17.40 -1.98 0.92
C ASP A 263 -16.51 -2.03 -0.32
N ARG A 264 -15.85 -3.17 -0.54
CA ARG A 264 -15.06 -3.45 -1.74
C ARG A 264 -15.57 -4.72 -2.41
N THR A 265 -15.73 -4.66 -3.73
CA THR A 265 -15.91 -5.82 -4.60
C THR A 265 -14.89 -5.74 -5.72
N SER A 266 -14.09 -6.79 -5.87
CA SER A 266 -13.08 -6.87 -6.93
C SER A 266 -13.16 -8.20 -7.65
N TYR A 267 -12.98 -8.14 -8.98
CA TYR A 267 -12.84 -9.30 -9.85
C TYR A 267 -11.57 -9.13 -10.67
N ASN A 268 -10.72 -10.15 -10.68
CA ASN A 268 -9.51 -10.15 -11.50
C ASN A 268 -9.43 -11.44 -12.31
N PHE A 269 -8.91 -11.29 -13.51
CA PHE A 269 -8.56 -12.39 -14.40
C PHE A 269 -7.13 -12.19 -14.88
N ALA A 270 -6.32 -13.24 -14.84
CA ALA A 270 -4.97 -13.23 -15.39
C ALA A 270 -4.72 -14.47 -16.25
N LEU A 271 -4.04 -14.28 -17.37
CA LEU A 271 -3.53 -15.33 -18.23
C LEU A 271 -2.03 -15.15 -18.36
N GLN A 272 -1.28 -16.23 -18.15
CA GLN A 272 0.13 -16.32 -18.49
C GLN A 272 0.33 -17.46 -19.48
N GLN A 273 0.91 -17.16 -20.63
CA GLN A 273 1.19 -18.13 -21.68
C GLN A 273 2.67 -18.05 -22.05
N HIS A 274 3.41 -19.12 -21.81
CA HIS A 274 4.73 -19.28 -22.39
C HIS A 274 4.60 -19.67 -23.88
N ILE A 275 5.33 -18.99 -24.76
CA ILE A 275 5.23 -19.13 -26.21
C ILE A 275 6.44 -19.90 -26.76
N ASN A 276 7.65 -19.30 -26.67
CA ASN A 276 8.92 -19.91 -27.10
C ASN A 276 10.09 -19.17 -26.47
N ASP A 277 11.32 -19.52 -26.80
CA ASP A 277 12.52 -18.95 -26.19
C ASP A 277 12.73 -17.46 -26.50
N THR A 278 12.26 -16.97 -27.64
CA THR A 278 12.38 -15.55 -28.03
C THR A 278 11.19 -14.74 -27.53
N PHE A 279 9.96 -15.17 -27.84
CA PHE A 279 8.75 -14.63 -27.23
C PHE A 279 8.43 -15.48 -26.00
N ASP A 280 9.11 -15.19 -24.90
CA ASP A 280 9.04 -16.03 -23.73
C ASP A 280 7.64 -16.13 -23.18
N ARG A 281 6.96 -14.99 -22.95
CA ARG A 281 5.69 -15.01 -22.25
C ARG A 281 4.75 -13.89 -22.69
N LEU A 282 3.48 -14.25 -22.83
CA LEU A 282 2.37 -13.33 -22.91
C LEU A 282 1.65 -13.29 -21.56
N ASP A 283 1.54 -12.11 -20.95
CA ASP A 283 0.76 -11.85 -19.76
C ASP A 283 -0.45 -10.98 -20.12
N MET A 284 -1.65 -11.40 -19.72
CA MET A 284 -2.87 -10.61 -19.84
C MET A 284 -3.52 -10.50 -18.47
N ARG A 285 -4.03 -9.32 -18.13
CA ARG A 285 -4.80 -9.09 -16.90
C ARG A 285 -6.01 -8.22 -17.21
N VAL A 286 -7.12 -8.52 -16.55
CA VAL A 286 -8.33 -7.71 -16.57
C VAL A 286 -8.82 -7.57 -15.13
N TRP A 287 -9.24 -6.39 -14.73
CA TRP A 287 -9.73 -6.12 -13.39
C TRP A 287 -10.97 -5.26 -13.39
N HIS A 288 -11.79 -5.46 -12.37
CA HIS A 288 -12.87 -4.58 -11.98
C HIS A 288 -12.86 -4.41 -10.48
N ASN A 289 -12.68 -3.18 -10.00
CA ASN A 289 -12.69 -2.81 -8.60
C ASN A 289 -13.82 -1.83 -8.34
N ALA A 290 -14.71 -2.13 -7.41
CA ALA A 290 -15.81 -1.27 -7.00
C ALA A 290 -15.71 -1.00 -5.50
N ILE A 291 -15.73 0.28 -5.13
CA ILE A 291 -15.77 0.79 -3.76
C ILE A 291 -17.08 1.51 -3.54
N ASP A 292 -17.77 1.20 -2.46
CA ASP A 292 -18.95 1.92 -1.98
C ASP A 292 -18.69 2.37 -0.54
N HIS A 293 -18.71 3.69 -0.29
CA HIS A 293 -18.34 4.25 1.01
C HIS A 293 -19.45 5.14 1.56
N ILE A 294 -20.14 4.67 2.61
CA ILE A 294 -21.15 5.46 3.33
C ILE A 294 -20.50 6.12 4.54
N MET A 295 -20.58 7.42 4.60
CA MET A 295 -20.11 8.24 5.72
C MET A 295 -21.28 9.01 6.33
N ASP A 296 -21.30 9.09 7.66
CA ASP A 296 -22.27 9.93 8.37
C ASP A 296 -21.66 10.51 9.67
N ASN A 297 -22.40 11.41 10.31
CA ASN A 297 -22.00 12.02 11.57
C ASN A 297 -22.84 11.57 12.77
N PHE A 298 -23.48 10.39 12.67
CA PHE A 298 -24.41 9.92 13.68
C PHE A 298 -24.33 8.43 14.02
N SER A 299 -23.71 7.58 13.18
CA SER A 299 -23.65 6.13 13.45
C SER A 299 -22.60 5.74 14.49
N HIS A 300 -21.47 6.44 14.54
CA HIS A 300 -20.35 6.14 15.44
C HIS A 300 -20.03 7.27 16.42
N ARG A 301 -20.80 8.35 16.39
CA ARG A 301 -20.66 9.50 17.30
C ARG A 301 -21.99 10.18 17.61
N PRO A 302 -22.11 10.90 18.72
CA PRO A 302 -23.28 11.74 18.97
C PRO A 302 -23.41 12.86 17.93
N VAL A 303 -24.63 13.12 17.49
CA VAL A 303 -24.95 14.24 16.58
C VAL A 303 -24.89 15.56 17.34
N SER A 304 -24.20 16.56 16.76
CA SER A 304 -24.07 17.87 17.39
C SER A 304 -25.17 18.86 17.01
N ALA A 305 -25.68 18.81 15.77
CA ALA A 305 -26.71 19.76 15.26
C ALA A 305 -27.61 19.13 14.20
N ASN A 306 -27.06 18.74 13.06
CA ASN A 306 -27.79 18.21 11.91
C ASN A 306 -27.25 16.85 11.52
N PHE A 307 -28.12 16.00 10.99
CA PHE A 307 -27.77 14.69 10.44
C PHE A 307 -27.26 14.87 9.03
N MET A 308 -26.06 14.37 8.73
CA MET A 308 -25.45 14.44 7.41
C MET A 308 -24.98 13.05 6.99
N LEU A 309 -25.24 12.70 5.72
CA LEU A 309 -24.77 11.46 5.13
C LEU A 309 -24.22 11.75 3.73
N SER A 310 -23.08 11.13 3.43
CA SER A 310 -22.46 11.16 2.10
C SER A 310 -22.10 9.74 1.68
N ASN A 311 -22.45 9.39 0.46
CA ASN A 311 -22.16 8.08 -0.09
C ASN A 311 -21.51 8.20 -1.47
N PRO A 312 -20.19 8.40 -1.53
CA PRO A 312 -19.42 8.27 -2.75
C PRO A 312 -19.24 6.80 -3.13
N LYS A 313 -19.19 6.57 -4.43
CA LYS A 313 -18.85 5.29 -5.07
C LYS A 313 -17.75 5.52 -6.09
N ARG A 314 -16.80 4.59 -6.20
CA ARG A 314 -15.77 4.63 -7.22
C ARG A 314 -15.59 3.26 -7.84
N THR A 315 -15.52 3.21 -9.17
CA THR A 315 -15.27 1.98 -9.91
C THR A 315 -14.06 2.18 -10.81
N ASN A 316 -13.20 1.16 -10.85
CA ASN A 316 -12.05 1.12 -11.71
C ASN A 316 -12.07 -0.19 -12.50
N THR A 317 -12.17 -0.11 -13.81
CA THR A 317 -12.17 -1.27 -14.72
C THR A 317 -11.07 -1.09 -15.73
N GLY A 318 -10.27 -2.12 -15.95
CA GLY A 318 -9.17 -2.02 -16.89
C GLY A 318 -8.60 -3.36 -17.30
N GLY A 319 -7.58 -3.27 -18.14
CA GLY A 319 -6.83 -4.43 -18.58
C GLY A 319 -5.43 -4.03 -19.01
N LYS A 320 -4.54 -5.01 -18.98
CA LYS A 320 -3.15 -4.92 -19.40
C LYS A 320 -2.81 -6.15 -20.24
N ILE A 321 -2.06 -5.93 -21.31
CA ILE A 321 -1.41 -6.98 -22.09
C ILE A 321 0.07 -6.65 -22.18
N GLU A 322 0.92 -7.65 -21.93
CA GLU A 322 2.37 -7.50 -21.93
C GLU A 322 3.03 -8.73 -22.51
N GLY A 323 3.91 -8.55 -23.49
CA GLY A 323 4.80 -9.57 -24.02
C GLY A 323 6.19 -9.43 -23.44
N ARG A 324 6.81 -10.54 -23.03
CA ARG A 324 8.21 -10.61 -22.64
C ARG A 324 9.03 -11.32 -23.71
N PHE A 325 10.11 -10.70 -24.13
CA PHE A 325 10.98 -11.17 -25.19
C PHE A 325 12.42 -11.30 -24.70
N TYR A 326 13.11 -12.34 -25.13
CA TYR A 326 14.56 -12.50 -24.97
C TYR A 326 15.25 -12.48 -26.33
N PHE A 327 16.27 -11.66 -26.48
CA PHE A 327 17.11 -11.62 -27.66
C PHE A 327 18.52 -12.10 -27.27
N GLY A 328 18.73 -13.40 -27.41
CA GLY A 328 19.85 -14.12 -26.84
C GLY A 328 19.85 -14.03 -25.32
N GLU A 329 21.04 -14.16 -24.71
CA GLU A 329 21.21 -14.11 -23.24
C GLU A 329 21.36 -12.68 -22.68
N ARG A 330 21.33 -11.66 -23.56
CA ARG A 330 21.74 -10.28 -23.20
C ARG A 330 20.62 -9.28 -23.12
N VAL A 331 19.53 -9.48 -23.81
CA VAL A 331 18.45 -8.50 -23.86
C VAL A 331 17.15 -9.14 -23.42
N GLU A 332 16.58 -8.59 -22.37
CA GLU A 332 15.19 -8.81 -21.96
C GLU A 332 14.38 -7.57 -22.33
N LEU A 333 13.23 -7.76 -22.99
CA LEU A 333 12.36 -6.66 -23.42
C LEU A 333 10.91 -6.97 -23.07
N TYR A 334 10.23 -6.03 -22.48
CA TYR A 334 8.78 -6.00 -22.26
C TYR A 334 8.15 -4.98 -23.21
N VAL A 335 7.07 -5.37 -23.87
CA VAL A 335 6.26 -4.48 -24.71
C VAL A 335 4.80 -4.69 -24.33
N GLY A 336 4.07 -3.62 -24.10
CA GLY A 336 2.70 -3.78 -23.66
C GLY A 336 1.84 -2.54 -23.79
N SER A 337 0.57 -2.74 -23.47
CA SER A 337 -0.45 -1.70 -23.43
C SER A 337 -1.39 -1.95 -22.26
N ASN A 338 -1.97 -0.88 -21.73
CA ASN A 338 -3.03 -0.97 -20.73
C ASN A 338 -4.13 0.06 -20.99
N TYR A 339 -5.34 -0.30 -20.61
CA TYR A 339 -6.47 0.62 -20.56
C TYR A 339 -7.05 0.64 -19.16
N ASN A 340 -7.44 1.82 -18.69
CA ASN A 340 -8.04 2.03 -17.39
C ASN A 340 -9.21 3.00 -17.48
N HIS A 341 -10.36 2.62 -16.98
CA HIS A 341 -11.56 3.43 -16.86
C HIS A 341 -11.91 3.55 -15.39
N ASP A 342 -11.81 4.76 -14.83
CA ASP A 342 -12.09 5.06 -13.43
C ASP A 342 -13.27 6.04 -13.38
N SER A 343 -14.33 5.71 -12.66
CA SER A 343 -15.49 6.57 -12.51
C SER A 343 -15.82 6.81 -11.05
N HIS A 344 -16.12 8.05 -10.72
CA HIS A 344 -16.55 8.51 -9.41
C HIS A 344 -17.98 9.05 -9.48
N GLU A 345 -18.82 8.55 -8.58
CA GLU A 345 -20.22 8.93 -8.42
C GLU A 345 -20.49 9.29 -6.96
N ILE A 346 -21.50 10.10 -6.69
CA ILE A 346 -21.83 10.54 -5.33
C ILE A 346 -23.33 10.77 -5.16
N ARG A 347 -23.81 10.51 -3.95
CA ARG A 347 -25.09 11.00 -3.43
C ARG A 347 -24.88 11.52 -2.00
N THR A 348 -25.53 12.61 -1.64
CA THR A 348 -25.35 13.26 -0.32
C THR A 348 -26.64 13.91 0.14
N SER A 349 -26.97 13.78 1.40
CA SER A 349 -28.19 14.34 2.00
C SER A 349 -28.11 15.85 2.27
N GLY A 350 -26.88 16.40 2.38
CA GLY A 350 -26.72 17.70 3.04
C GLY A 350 -27.13 17.63 4.53
N ALA A 351 -27.37 18.79 5.14
CA ALA A 351 -27.81 18.90 6.52
C ALA A 351 -29.32 18.58 6.63
N GLN A 352 -29.68 17.64 7.50
CA GLN A 352 -31.07 17.19 7.74
C GLN A 352 -31.44 17.29 9.21
N ASN A 353 -32.74 17.42 9.50
CA ASN A 353 -33.27 17.54 10.86
C ASN A 353 -33.48 16.18 11.55
N SER A 354 -33.35 15.07 10.82
CA SER A 354 -33.51 13.72 11.37
C SER A 354 -32.62 12.71 10.65
N GLU A 355 -32.32 11.62 11.35
CA GLU A 355 -31.60 10.49 10.79
C GLU A 355 -32.33 9.86 9.59
N SER A 356 -33.67 9.71 9.70
CA SER A 356 -34.49 9.15 8.63
C SER A 356 -34.39 10.00 7.35
N ALA A 357 -34.42 11.33 7.47
CA ALA A 357 -34.27 12.24 6.33
C ALA A 357 -32.86 12.14 5.71
N ALA A 358 -31.81 12.03 6.52
CA ALA A 358 -30.46 11.81 6.02
C ALA A 358 -30.31 10.45 5.30
N ASN A 359 -30.86 9.38 5.87
CA ASN A 359 -30.82 8.04 5.30
C ASN A 359 -31.64 7.89 3.99
N ALA A 360 -32.65 8.75 3.74
CA ALA A 360 -33.46 8.72 2.52
C ALA A 360 -32.63 8.82 1.23
N ILE A 361 -31.43 9.44 1.29
CA ILE A 361 -30.52 9.55 0.14
C ILE A 361 -30.03 8.19 -0.37
N LEU A 362 -29.98 7.16 0.49
CA LEU A 362 -29.54 5.81 0.14
C LEU A 362 -30.49 5.12 -0.87
N ASN A 363 -31.71 5.62 -1.02
CA ASN A 363 -32.69 5.15 -2.00
C ASN A 363 -32.62 5.93 -3.34
N GLN A 364 -31.81 6.98 -3.42
CA GLN A 364 -31.66 7.77 -4.64
C GLN A 364 -30.56 7.18 -5.53
N LYS A 365 -30.62 7.51 -6.82
CA LYS A 365 -29.54 7.17 -7.77
C LYS A 365 -28.28 7.98 -7.45
N TYR A 366 -27.13 7.40 -7.74
CA TYR A 366 -25.87 8.13 -7.70
C TYR A 366 -25.83 9.19 -8.82
N ASN A 367 -25.23 10.33 -8.51
CA ASN A 367 -24.95 11.37 -9.49
C ASN A 367 -23.51 11.15 -10.02
N PRO A 368 -23.32 10.99 -11.33
CA PRO A 368 -21.98 10.95 -11.90
C PRO A 368 -21.20 12.23 -11.57
N ASN A 369 -19.93 12.09 -11.19
CA ASN A 369 -19.08 13.22 -10.77
C ASN A 369 -17.87 13.39 -11.70
N PHE A 370 -16.99 12.40 -11.77
CA PHE A 370 -15.81 12.39 -12.62
C PHE A 370 -15.64 11.06 -13.33
N THR A 371 -15.02 11.10 -14.52
CA THR A 371 -14.57 9.91 -15.24
C THR A 371 -13.17 10.16 -15.77
N PHE A 372 -12.29 9.17 -15.62
CA PHE A 372 -10.91 9.17 -16.12
C PHE A 372 -10.74 7.96 -17.04
N LYS A 373 -10.30 8.18 -18.26
CA LYS A 373 -10.00 7.13 -19.25
C LYS A 373 -8.54 7.26 -19.63
N ASN A 374 -7.75 6.25 -19.39
CA ASN A 374 -6.33 6.25 -19.71
C ASN A 374 -5.98 5.07 -20.61
N LEU A 375 -5.36 5.35 -21.76
CA LEU A 375 -4.79 4.35 -22.66
C LEU A 375 -3.27 4.55 -22.68
N GLY A 376 -2.52 3.52 -22.24
CA GLY A 376 -1.07 3.56 -22.15
C GLY A 376 -0.40 2.53 -23.04
N PHE A 377 0.73 2.90 -23.64
CA PHE A 377 1.63 2.02 -24.37
C PHE A 377 3.03 2.14 -23.77
N PHE A 378 3.71 1.02 -23.59
CA PHE A 378 5.02 1.02 -22.96
C PHE A 378 5.96 -0.02 -23.56
N THR A 379 7.23 0.26 -23.44
CA THR A 379 8.32 -0.69 -23.62
C THR A 379 9.35 -0.49 -22.51
N GLN A 380 9.87 -1.59 -21.98
CA GLN A 380 10.91 -1.58 -20.95
C GLN A 380 11.84 -2.74 -21.18
N GLY A 381 13.13 -2.52 -21.06
CA GLY A 381 14.10 -3.57 -21.28
C GLY A 381 15.35 -3.43 -20.42
N GLN A 382 16.13 -4.49 -20.45
CA GLN A 382 17.42 -4.56 -19.80
C GLN A 382 18.42 -5.23 -20.73
N TYR A 383 19.58 -4.60 -20.86
CA TYR A 383 20.73 -5.14 -21.57
C TYR A 383 21.82 -5.53 -20.57
N HIS A 384 22.32 -6.75 -20.67
CA HIS A 384 23.45 -7.26 -19.89
C HIS A 384 24.68 -7.41 -20.77
N SER A 385 25.73 -6.66 -20.46
CA SER A 385 27.02 -6.77 -21.13
C SER A 385 27.82 -7.96 -20.61
N GLN A 386 28.73 -8.46 -21.45
CA GLN A 386 29.78 -9.39 -20.99
C GLN A 386 30.83 -8.70 -20.11
N SER A 387 30.88 -7.36 -20.08
CA SER A 387 31.88 -6.53 -19.41
C SER A 387 31.39 -5.98 -18.07
N ASN A 388 30.66 -6.76 -17.28
CA ASN A 388 30.22 -6.43 -15.92
C ASN A 388 29.36 -5.15 -15.80
N PHE A 389 28.57 -4.82 -16.81
CA PHE A 389 27.58 -3.75 -16.69
C PHE A 389 26.23 -4.12 -17.32
N GLY A 390 25.19 -3.42 -16.89
CA GLY A 390 23.87 -3.48 -17.47
C GLY A 390 23.31 -2.10 -17.76
N ILE A 391 22.33 -2.05 -18.67
CA ILE A 391 21.55 -0.84 -18.95
C ILE A 391 20.07 -1.23 -18.90
N ALA A 392 19.34 -0.66 -17.95
CA ALA A 392 17.89 -0.73 -17.93
C ALA A 392 17.31 0.54 -18.57
N PHE A 393 16.25 0.40 -19.34
CA PHE A 393 15.60 1.51 -20.03
C PHE A 393 14.11 1.27 -20.20
N GLY A 394 13.35 2.36 -20.34
CA GLY A 394 11.92 2.26 -20.60
C GLY A 394 11.37 3.55 -21.19
N ALA A 395 10.29 3.39 -21.96
CA ALA A 395 9.52 4.50 -22.53
C ALA A 395 8.03 4.17 -22.45
N ARG A 396 7.22 5.18 -22.17
CA ARG A 396 5.77 5.08 -22.04
C ARG A 396 5.10 6.32 -22.59
N TYR A 397 3.95 6.11 -23.22
CA TYR A 397 3.02 7.15 -23.63
C TYR A 397 1.64 6.83 -23.09
N ASP A 398 0.97 7.83 -22.51
CA ASP A 398 -0.41 7.74 -22.03
C ASP A 398 -1.29 8.82 -22.67
N TYR A 399 -2.46 8.42 -23.10
CA TYR A 399 -3.53 9.34 -23.50
C TYR A 399 -4.63 9.32 -22.43
N LEU A 400 -4.70 10.41 -21.66
CA LEU A 400 -5.62 10.56 -20.54
C LEU A 400 -6.75 11.53 -20.90
N ILE A 401 -7.99 11.10 -20.75
CA ILE A 401 -9.19 11.92 -20.83
C ILE A 401 -9.80 12.02 -19.44
N THR A 402 -10.02 13.24 -18.96
CA THR A 402 -10.72 13.54 -17.70
C THR A 402 -12.01 14.25 -18.01
N GLU A 403 -13.13 13.72 -17.57
CA GLU A 403 -14.46 14.33 -17.72
C GLU A 403 -15.02 14.68 -16.34
N GLN A 404 -15.29 15.96 -16.11
CA GLN A 404 -16.11 16.45 -15.00
C GLN A 404 -17.57 16.48 -15.45
N LYS A 405 -18.43 15.80 -14.70
CA LYS A 405 -19.87 15.79 -15.01
C LYS A 405 -20.58 16.99 -14.38
N GLN A 406 -21.71 17.37 -14.97
CA GLN A 406 -22.55 18.44 -14.44
C GLN A 406 -23.10 18.04 -13.07
N LEU A 407 -22.85 18.88 -12.07
CA LEU A 407 -23.49 18.85 -10.75
C LEU A 407 -24.06 20.23 -10.42
N ALA A 408 -24.89 20.33 -9.38
CA ALA A 408 -25.55 21.58 -9.02
C ALA A 408 -24.60 22.79 -8.85
N ALA A 409 -23.38 22.54 -8.34
CA ALA A 409 -22.36 23.57 -8.10
C ALA A 409 -21.20 23.58 -9.12
N ARG A 410 -21.25 22.74 -10.17
CA ARG A 410 -20.17 22.60 -11.16
C ARG A 410 -20.70 22.35 -12.56
N SER A 411 -20.12 23.07 -13.54
CA SER A 411 -20.37 22.82 -14.95
C SER A 411 -19.64 21.59 -15.46
N ALA A 412 -20.17 20.99 -16.54
CA ALA A 412 -19.44 19.93 -17.23
C ALA A 412 -18.14 20.49 -17.85
N ALA A 413 -17.07 19.72 -17.81
CA ALA A 413 -15.79 20.08 -18.41
C ALA A 413 -15.02 18.82 -18.83
N GLU A 414 -14.19 18.96 -19.85
CA GLU A 414 -13.31 17.89 -20.33
C GLU A 414 -11.87 18.41 -20.43
N ASP A 415 -10.89 17.54 -20.09
CA ASP A 415 -9.48 17.80 -20.24
C ASP A 415 -8.79 16.59 -20.88
N LYS A 416 -7.87 16.82 -21.82
CA LYS A 416 -7.15 15.78 -22.55
C LYS A 416 -5.65 16.00 -22.43
N ASN A 417 -4.95 14.98 -22.00
CA ASN A 417 -3.51 15.05 -21.77
C ASN A 417 -2.78 13.94 -22.53
N ASN A 418 -1.72 14.34 -23.22
CA ASN A 418 -0.71 13.44 -23.78
C ASN A 418 0.48 13.43 -22.83
N LEU A 419 0.77 12.30 -22.23
CA LEU A 419 1.78 12.17 -21.17
C LEU A 419 2.87 11.24 -21.64
N ALA A 420 4.13 11.62 -21.40
CA ALA A 420 5.30 10.83 -21.72
C ALA A 420 6.10 10.51 -20.46
N SER A 421 6.56 9.28 -20.33
CA SER A 421 7.44 8.85 -19.25
C SER A 421 8.55 7.96 -19.82
N GLY A 422 9.69 7.95 -19.15
CA GLY A 422 10.80 7.09 -19.57
C GLY A 422 11.97 7.18 -18.63
N PHE A 423 12.89 6.23 -18.76
CA PHE A 423 14.11 6.23 -17.96
C PHE A 423 15.25 5.51 -18.67
N VAL A 424 16.44 5.78 -18.20
CA VAL A 424 17.64 5.02 -18.47
C VAL A 424 18.43 4.89 -17.18
N ARG A 425 18.97 3.70 -16.93
CA ARG A 425 19.79 3.39 -15.76
C ARG A 425 20.98 2.53 -16.17
N TYR A 426 22.16 2.97 -15.79
CA TYR A 426 23.40 2.22 -15.89
C TYR A 426 23.66 1.48 -14.58
N GLU A 427 24.08 0.23 -14.67
CA GLU A 427 24.42 -0.64 -13.55
C GLU A 427 25.84 -1.20 -13.79
N HIS A 428 26.70 -1.09 -12.82
CA HIS A 428 28.04 -1.66 -12.85
C HIS A 428 28.17 -2.76 -11.79
N TYR A 429 28.38 -3.97 -12.27
CA TYR A 429 28.45 -5.17 -11.41
C TYR A 429 29.90 -5.40 -10.96
N LEU A 430 30.13 -5.37 -9.65
CA LEU A 430 31.35 -5.77 -8.99
C LEU A 430 31.12 -7.12 -8.30
N ASP A 431 32.15 -7.78 -7.81
CA ASP A 431 32.06 -9.13 -7.23
C ASP A 431 30.93 -9.26 -6.18
N LYS A 432 30.86 -8.33 -5.22
CA LYS A 432 29.87 -8.32 -4.13
C LYS A 432 29.01 -7.07 -4.07
N SER A 433 29.09 -6.24 -5.07
CA SER A 433 28.34 -4.99 -5.07
C SER A 433 27.93 -4.56 -6.47
N THR A 434 26.90 -3.73 -6.53
CA THR A 434 26.43 -3.09 -7.76
C THR A 434 26.29 -1.61 -7.53
N LEU A 435 26.97 -0.82 -8.36
CA LEU A 435 26.79 0.62 -8.47
C LEU A 435 25.74 0.90 -9.55
N TYR A 436 24.90 1.89 -9.33
CA TYR A 436 23.95 2.31 -10.36
C TYR A 436 23.80 3.83 -10.41
N ALA A 437 23.48 4.34 -11.59
CA ALA A 437 23.04 5.71 -11.81
C ALA A 437 21.93 5.73 -12.85
N GLY A 438 20.86 6.44 -12.57
CA GLY A 438 19.67 6.47 -13.43
C GLY A 438 19.08 7.86 -13.55
N LEU A 439 18.52 8.15 -14.72
CA LEU A 439 17.71 9.33 -15.00
C LEU A 439 16.32 8.86 -15.43
N GLY A 440 15.29 9.38 -14.79
CA GLY A 440 13.90 9.06 -15.13
C GLY A 440 13.05 10.32 -15.22
N VAL A 441 12.06 10.27 -16.11
CA VAL A 441 11.01 11.27 -16.26
C VAL A 441 9.66 10.57 -16.18
N ALA A 442 8.74 11.10 -15.36
CA ALA A 442 7.37 10.62 -15.32
C ALA A 442 6.39 11.79 -15.33
N GLN A 443 5.31 11.66 -16.11
CA GLN A 443 4.23 12.64 -16.19
C GLN A 443 2.91 12.02 -15.75
N ARG A 444 2.16 12.70 -14.89
CA ARG A 444 0.80 12.29 -14.51
C ARG A 444 -0.19 13.44 -14.62
N GLY A 445 -1.41 13.15 -15.02
CA GLY A 445 -2.51 14.09 -14.88
C GLY A 445 -2.99 14.22 -13.44
N ALA A 446 -3.66 15.32 -13.13
CA ALA A 446 -4.35 15.50 -11.86
C ALA A 446 -5.48 14.47 -11.71
N ASP A 447 -5.64 13.94 -10.51
CA ASP A 447 -6.67 12.94 -10.22
C ASP A 447 -7.97 13.53 -9.66
N PHE A 448 -8.92 12.66 -9.27
CA PHE A 448 -10.21 13.03 -8.70
C PHE A 448 -10.08 14.00 -7.50
N TRP A 449 -9.18 13.74 -6.54
CA TRP A 449 -9.09 14.57 -5.33
C TRP A 449 -8.55 15.96 -5.60
N GLU A 450 -7.65 16.10 -6.57
CA GLU A 450 -7.10 17.39 -7.02
C GLU A 450 -8.09 18.12 -7.91
N ARG A 451 -8.70 17.41 -8.90
CA ARG A 451 -9.71 17.95 -9.80
C ARG A 451 -10.98 18.42 -9.08
N SER A 452 -11.30 17.81 -7.93
CA SER A 452 -12.47 18.17 -7.13
C SER A 452 -12.34 19.48 -6.35
N LYS A 453 -11.14 20.09 -6.27
CA LYS A 453 -10.92 21.39 -5.63
C LYS A 453 -11.29 22.55 -6.56
N ASP A 454 -11.41 23.77 -5.97
CA ASP A 454 -11.48 24.98 -6.78
C ASP A 454 -10.26 25.06 -7.71
N ASN A 455 -10.45 25.52 -8.93
CA ASN A 455 -9.45 25.55 -10.01
C ASN A 455 -8.92 24.16 -10.45
N GLY A 456 -9.50 23.05 -9.98
CA GLY A 456 -8.98 21.72 -10.22
C GLY A 456 -8.95 21.30 -11.70
N MET A 457 -9.91 21.75 -12.52
CA MET A 457 -9.95 21.45 -13.95
C MET A 457 -8.88 22.21 -14.77
N ASN A 458 -8.29 23.25 -14.23
CA ASN A 458 -7.24 24.05 -14.88
C ASN A 458 -5.82 23.60 -14.52
N LEU A 459 -5.67 22.47 -13.81
CA LEU A 459 -4.35 21.97 -13.43
C LEU A 459 -3.62 21.36 -14.63
N SER A 460 -2.37 21.76 -14.78
CA SER A 460 -1.42 21.13 -15.70
C SER A 460 -0.92 19.79 -15.13
N PRO A 461 -0.54 18.82 -15.99
CA PRO A 461 0.09 17.58 -15.56
C PRO A 461 1.39 17.84 -14.80
N GLU A 462 1.61 17.08 -13.73
CA GLU A 462 2.91 17.07 -13.03
C GLU A 462 3.95 16.32 -13.83
N THR A 463 5.18 16.83 -13.83
CA THR A 463 6.34 16.18 -14.44
C THR A 463 7.47 16.06 -13.40
N ASN A 464 7.86 14.84 -13.07
CA ASN A 464 9.04 14.57 -12.27
C ASN A 464 10.22 14.20 -13.16
N THR A 465 11.32 14.95 -13.09
CA THR A 465 12.62 14.59 -13.64
C THR A 465 13.56 14.27 -12.49
N GLN A 466 13.97 13.01 -12.35
CA GLN A 466 14.72 12.53 -11.19
C GLN A 466 16.00 11.83 -11.62
N PHE A 467 17.09 12.18 -10.95
CA PHE A 467 18.36 11.47 -10.99
C PHE A 467 18.51 10.65 -9.71
N ASP A 468 18.85 9.38 -9.86
CA ASP A 468 19.12 8.43 -8.78
C ASP A 468 20.54 7.88 -8.92
N VAL A 469 21.20 7.70 -7.77
CA VAL A 469 22.49 7.01 -7.68
C VAL A 469 22.51 6.15 -6.44
N GLY A 470 23.19 5.02 -6.52
CA GLY A 470 23.32 4.19 -5.32
C GLY A 470 24.27 3.02 -5.47
N LEU A 471 24.44 2.35 -4.34
CA LEU A 471 25.30 1.19 -4.15
C LEU A 471 24.49 0.11 -3.43
N VAL A 472 24.52 -1.11 -3.96
CA VAL A 472 24.00 -2.31 -3.33
C VAL A 472 25.16 -3.24 -3.05
N VAL A 473 25.34 -3.63 -1.80
CA VAL A 473 26.35 -4.60 -1.35
C VAL A 473 25.64 -5.85 -0.87
N LYS A 474 26.07 -7.02 -1.36
CA LYS A 474 25.54 -8.32 -0.94
C LYS A 474 26.69 -9.25 -0.58
N ASN A 475 26.69 -9.69 0.67
CA ASN A 475 27.63 -10.67 1.20
C ASN A 475 26.90 -11.60 2.15
N THR A 476 27.50 -12.73 2.51
CA THR A 476 26.93 -13.71 3.45
C THR A 476 26.64 -13.13 4.83
N SER A 477 27.46 -12.22 5.32
CA SER A 477 27.33 -11.64 6.66
C SER A 477 26.97 -10.16 6.68
N PHE A 478 26.94 -9.48 5.51
CA PHE A 478 26.67 -8.06 5.44
C PHE A 478 25.97 -7.70 4.13
N ASN A 479 24.76 -7.13 4.26
CA ASN A 479 24.02 -6.57 3.13
C ASN A 479 23.84 -5.07 3.39
N ALA A 480 24.00 -4.25 2.38
CA ALA A 480 23.73 -2.82 2.49
C ALA A 480 23.20 -2.25 1.19
N LYS A 481 22.35 -1.23 1.30
CA LYS A 481 21.93 -0.39 0.19
C LYS A 481 22.06 1.07 0.61
N VAL A 482 22.69 1.85 -0.25
CA VAL A 482 22.78 3.31 -0.10
C VAL A 482 22.24 3.92 -1.37
N SER A 483 21.32 4.87 -1.27
CA SER A 483 20.80 5.59 -2.42
C SER A 483 20.65 7.07 -2.13
N ALA A 484 20.87 7.89 -3.15
CA ALA A 484 20.57 9.31 -3.13
C ALA A 484 19.80 9.67 -4.40
N TYR A 485 18.94 10.68 -4.29
CA TYR A 485 18.15 11.16 -5.41
C TYR A 485 18.03 12.68 -5.42
N ALA A 486 17.85 13.24 -6.60
CA ALA A 486 17.51 14.64 -6.82
C ALA A 486 16.43 14.74 -7.89
N SER A 487 15.39 15.50 -7.60
CA SER A 487 14.12 15.53 -8.35
C SER A 487 13.71 16.98 -8.60
N HIS A 488 13.54 17.34 -9.87
CA HIS A 488 12.85 18.56 -10.28
C HIS A 488 11.43 18.22 -10.68
N MET A 489 10.45 18.77 -9.98
CA MET A 489 9.03 18.55 -10.25
C MET A 489 8.42 19.82 -10.84
N ALA A 490 8.22 19.82 -12.15
CA ALA A 490 7.47 20.87 -12.81
C ALA A 490 5.97 20.67 -12.63
N ASN A 491 5.25 21.76 -12.47
CA ASN A 491 3.79 21.78 -12.24
C ASN A 491 3.35 20.96 -11.01
N TYR A 492 4.14 20.90 -9.94
CA TYR A 492 3.79 20.23 -8.69
C TYR A 492 2.46 20.73 -8.16
N ILE A 493 1.49 19.84 -7.92
CA ILE A 493 0.14 20.20 -7.51
C ILE A 493 0.09 20.37 -6.00
N LEU A 494 -0.28 21.56 -5.55
CA LEU A 494 -0.55 21.88 -4.15
C LEU A 494 -1.99 22.35 -3.95
N ILE A 495 -2.45 22.23 -2.70
CA ILE A 495 -3.74 22.74 -2.26
C ILE A 495 -3.52 23.88 -1.27
N ASN A 496 -4.11 25.03 -1.54
CA ASN A 496 -4.22 26.13 -0.61
C ASN A 496 -5.52 25.98 0.20
N TYR A 497 -5.38 25.86 1.51
CA TYR A 497 -6.48 25.70 2.48
C TYR A 497 -6.88 26.98 3.20
N ILE A 498 -6.31 28.14 2.82
CA ILE A 498 -6.69 29.46 3.39
C ILE A 498 -8.09 29.85 2.97
N PRO A 499 -8.51 29.74 1.68
CA PRO A 499 -9.87 30.02 1.27
C PRO A 499 -10.87 29.03 1.90
N THR A 500 -12.10 29.47 2.11
CA THR A 500 -13.20 28.62 2.60
C THR A 500 -13.38 27.37 1.74
N THR A 501 -13.21 27.51 0.42
CA THR A 501 -13.12 26.40 -0.52
C THR A 501 -11.66 26.16 -0.89
N ALA A 502 -11.13 25.01 -0.55
CA ALA A 502 -9.74 24.64 -0.83
C ALA A 502 -9.45 24.71 -2.33
N ARG A 503 -8.38 25.42 -2.72
CA ARG A 503 -8.01 25.71 -4.10
C ARG A 503 -6.76 24.98 -4.52
N ALA A 504 -6.83 24.26 -5.64
CA ALA A 504 -5.68 23.60 -6.25
C ALA A 504 -4.89 24.56 -7.16
N PHE A 505 -3.57 24.38 -7.20
CA PHE A 505 -2.69 25.14 -8.09
C PHE A 505 -1.42 24.38 -8.38
N ASN A 506 -0.77 24.70 -9.50
CA ASN A 506 0.56 24.18 -9.85
C ASN A 506 1.65 25.12 -9.37
N THR A 507 2.79 24.56 -8.97
CA THR A 507 4.06 25.24 -8.72
C THR A 507 5.19 24.35 -9.19
N ASP A 508 6.44 24.84 -9.16
CA ASP A 508 7.61 23.98 -9.36
C ASP A 508 8.24 23.68 -8.01
N ALA A 509 8.77 22.48 -7.87
CA ALA A 509 9.38 22.02 -6.64
C ALA A 509 10.71 21.29 -6.90
N PHE A 510 11.60 21.38 -5.93
CA PHE A 510 12.83 20.59 -5.88
C PHE A 510 12.80 19.69 -4.65
N LEU A 511 13.05 18.41 -4.87
CA LEU A 511 13.15 17.40 -3.80
C LEU A 511 14.50 16.69 -3.93
N THR A 512 15.14 16.43 -2.80
CA THR A 512 16.37 15.63 -2.76
C THR A 512 16.42 14.85 -1.45
N GLY A 513 17.14 13.76 -1.45
CA GLY A 513 17.26 12.95 -0.24
C GLY A 513 18.13 11.72 -0.43
N GLY A 514 18.15 10.92 0.62
CA GLY A 514 18.89 9.67 0.61
C GLY A 514 18.31 8.65 1.58
N GLU A 515 18.63 7.42 1.29
CA GLU A 515 18.25 6.25 2.09
C GLU A 515 19.51 5.39 2.28
N VAL A 516 19.67 4.89 3.50
CA VAL A 516 20.69 3.91 3.85
C VAL A 516 19.98 2.79 4.58
N GLU A 517 20.26 1.56 4.19
CA GLU A 517 19.87 0.36 4.93
C GLU A 517 21.06 -0.61 5.00
N ALA A 518 21.24 -1.24 6.12
CA ALA A 518 22.28 -2.24 6.31
C ALA A 518 21.79 -3.35 7.24
N GLU A 519 22.15 -4.57 6.90
CA GLU A 519 21.95 -5.76 7.71
C GLU A 519 23.31 -6.40 7.97
N TYR A 520 23.58 -6.72 9.23
CA TYR A 520 24.75 -7.45 9.66
C TYR A 520 24.35 -8.74 10.37
N ILE A 521 24.80 -9.86 9.85
CA ILE A 521 24.59 -11.20 10.38
C ILE A 521 25.84 -11.55 11.19
N MET A 522 25.75 -11.39 12.53
CA MET A 522 26.89 -11.62 13.43
C MET A 522 27.16 -13.13 13.61
N TRP A 523 26.08 -13.88 13.83
CA TRP A 523 26.05 -15.34 13.86
C TRP A 523 24.80 -15.81 13.12
N ASP A 524 24.69 -17.07 12.78
CA ASP A 524 23.48 -17.60 12.12
C ASP A 524 22.18 -17.31 12.90
N SER A 525 22.31 -16.96 14.18
CA SER A 525 21.20 -16.70 15.10
C SER A 525 20.98 -15.23 15.45
N LEU A 526 21.93 -14.32 15.20
CA LEU A 526 21.86 -12.93 15.63
C LEU A 526 22.10 -11.97 14.47
N HIS A 527 21.08 -11.21 14.12
CA HIS A 527 21.09 -10.24 13.03
C HIS A 527 20.82 -8.84 13.56
N PHE A 528 21.45 -7.86 12.98
CA PHE A 528 21.22 -6.44 13.22
C PHE A 528 20.82 -5.79 11.91
N TYR A 529 19.76 -5.01 11.95
CA TYR A 529 19.31 -4.19 10.82
C TYR A 529 19.29 -2.72 11.26
N GLY A 530 19.75 -1.84 10.37
CA GLY A 530 19.67 -0.41 10.58
C GLY A 530 19.25 0.30 9.30
N SER A 531 18.45 1.35 9.42
CA SER A 531 18.13 2.22 8.29
C SER A 531 18.03 3.69 8.68
N LEU A 532 18.33 4.56 7.70
CA LEU A 532 18.17 6.01 7.76
C LEU A 532 17.50 6.48 6.48
N ALA A 533 16.61 7.46 6.58
CA ALA A 533 16.00 8.10 5.42
C ALA A 533 15.74 9.58 5.70
N TYR A 534 16.05 10.42 4.72
CA TYR A 534 15.81 11.85 4.77
C TYR A 534 15.37 12.39 3.43
N THR A 535 14.40 13.31 3.44
CA THR A 535 13.94 14.07 2.28
C THR A 535 13.97 15.55 2.60
N TYR A 536 14.62 16.32 1.75
CA TYR A 536 14.56 17.77 1.72
C TYR A 536 13.70 18.21 0.55
N ALA A 537 12.85 19.22 0.74
CA ALA A 537 12.05 19.75 -0.36
C ALA A 537 11.80 21.25 -0.20
N GLN A 538 11.73 21.94 -1.36
CA GLN A 538 11.42 23.37 -1.42
C GLN A 538 10.60 23.71 -2.65
N ASN A 539 9.80 24.76 -2.51
CA ASN A 539 9.09 25.42 -3.60
C ASN A 539 10.04 26.29 -4.42
N LEU A 540 9.92 26.29 -5.74
CA LEU A 540 10.80 27.05 -6.63
C LEU A 540 10.16 28.34 -7.16
N LEU A 541 8.82 28.43 -7.20
CA LEU A 541 8.09 29.56 -7.76
C LEU A 541 7.38 30.37 -6.65
N SER A 542 7.18 31.66 -6.90
CA SER A 542 6.32 32.50 -6.09
C SER A 542 4.90 32.55 -6.68
N ILE A 543 3.91 32.07 -5.93
CA ILE A 543 2.51 32.05 -6.36
C ILE A 543 1.67 32.67 -5.24
N GLY A 544 1.24 33.91 -5.44
CA GLY A 544 0.56 34.68 -4.42
C GLY A 544 1.41 34.86 -3.16
N GLU A 545 0.89 34.42 -2.03
CA GLU A 545 1.59 34.47 -0.73
C GLU A 545 2.62 33.35 -0.55
N TYR A 546 2.54 32.27 -1.33
CA TYR A 546 3.49 31.16 -1.26
C TYR A 546 4.75 31.50 -2.06
N LYS A 547 5.82 31.86 -1.35
CA LYS A 547 7.05 32.39 -1.96
C LYS A 547 7.99 31.29 -2.44
N ALA A 548 8.79 31.61 -3.45
CA ALA A 548 9.92 30.76 -3.85
C ALA A 548 10.90 30.52 -2.69
N LYS A 549 11.53 29.35 -2.67
CA LYS A 549 12.42 28.86 -1.59
C LYS A 549 11.73 28.55 -0.26
N SER A 550 10.41 28.72 -0.15
CA SER A 550 9.64 28.20 0.99
C SER A 550 9.75 26.69 1.10
N ALA A 551 9.62 26.15 2.30
CA ALA A 551 9.50 24.70 2.49
C ALA A 551 8.28 24.16 1.74
N LEU A 552 8.36 22.98 1.15
CA LEU A 552 7.18 22.25 0.75
C LEU A 552 6.43 21.74 1.99
N PRO A 553 5.09 21.71 1.96
CA PRO A 553 4.32 21.16 3.05
C PRO A 553 4.45 19.65 3.15
N GLN A 554 4.27 19.11 4.35
CA GLN A 554 4.13 17.68 4.61
C GLN A 554 5.35 16.85 4.18
N ILE A 555 6.56 17.34 4.46
CA ILE A 555 7.81 16.64 4.26
C ILE A 555 8.23 15.96 5.56
N ALA A 556 8.38 14.65 5.53
CA ALA A 556 8.80 13.86 6.70
C ALA A 556 10.21 14.28 7.18
N PRO A 557 10.44 14.34 8.50
CA PRO A 557 11.78 14.59 9.04
C PRO A 557 12.73 13.42 8.82
N LEU A 558 13.98 13.54 9.24
CA LEU A 558 14.92 12.43 9.32
C LEU A 558 14.33 11.30 10.14
N GLN A 559 14.37 10.09 9.58
CA GLN A 559 13.88 8.85 10.18
C GLN A 559 15.02 7.86 10.34
N ALA A 560 15.02 7.13 11.44
CA ALA A 560 15.97 6.06 11.72
C ALA A 560 15.25 4.84 12.28
N GLN A 561 15.73 3.66 11.92
CA GLN A 561 15.34 2.39 12.52
C GLN A 561 16.57 1.59 12.89
N LEU A 562 16.53 0.93 14.04
CA LEU A 562 17.48 -0.09 14.44
C LEU A 562 16.69 -1.30 14.93
N SER A 563 17.07 -2.49 14.46
CA SER A 563 16.42 -3.74 14.84
C SER A 563 17.47 -4.80 15.15
N SER A 564 17.21 -5.61 16.16
CA SER A 564 17.97 -6.81 16.44
C SER A 564 17.07 -8.02 16.44
N PHE A 565 17.51 -9.09 15.79
CA PHE A 565 16.78 -10.35 15.66
C PHE A 565 17.65 -11.46 16.22
N TYR A 566 17.11 -12.22 17.16
CA TYR A 566 17.75 -13.40 17.70
C TYR A 566 16.88 -14.62 17.48
N ASN A 567 17.39 -15.58 16.71
CA ASN A 567 16.72 -16.84 16.40
C ASN A 567 17.58 -17.99 16.90
N TYR A 568 17.12 -18.72 17.91
CA TYR A 568 17.83 -19.87 18.46
C TYR A 568 16.90 -21.08 18.57
N GLY A 569 17.16 -22.09 17.78
CA GLY A 569 16.29 -23.25 17.65
C GLY A 569 14.89 -22.85 17.22
N ASN A 570 13.92 -23.05 18.09
CA ASN A 570 12.50 -22.68 17.85
C ASN A 570 12.11 -21.33 18.45
N TRP A 571 13.01 -20.66 19.16
CA TRP A 571 12.76 -19.38 19.82
C TRP A 571 13.17 -18.23 18.93
N LEU A 572 12.41 -17.17 18.97
CA LEU A 572 12.73 -15.88 18.35
C LEU A 572 12.56 -14.74 19.36
N LEU A 573 13.43 -13.75 19.25
CA LEU A 573 13.35 -12.49 19.97
C LEU A 573 13.70 -11.35 19.03
N ARG A 574 12.95 -10.26 19.09
CA ARG A 574 13.18 -9.07 18.28
C ARG A 574 13.01 -7.82 19.12
N LEU A 575 13.93 -6.88 18.96
CA LEU A 575 13.84 -5.53 19.49
C LEU A 575 13.92 -4.54 18.32
N ASP A 576 12.95 -3.63 18.21
CA ASP A 576 12.93 -2.55 17.23
C ASP A 576 12.95 -1.20 17.92
N MET A 577 13.77 -0.30 17.43
CA MET A 577 13.79 1.11 17.77
C MET A 577 13.43 1.92 16.52
N PHE A 578 12.45 2.81 16.63
CA PHE A 578 12.11 3.80 15.61
C PHE A 578 12.32 5.20 16.17
N ALA A 579 13.04 6.03 15.43
CA ALA A 579 13.31 7.41 15.77
C ALA A 579 12.91 8.34 14.62
N ASN A 580 12.26 9.43 14.95
CA ASN A 580 11.96 10.53 14.02
C ASN A 580 12.49 11.82 14.63
N ALA A 581 13.22 12.61 13.85
CA ALA A 581 13.67 13.91 14.28
C ALA A 581 12.50 14.91 14.39
N ALA A 582 12.72 16.03 15.05
CA ALA A 582 11.80 17.16 14.99
C ALA A 582 11.77 17.76 13.58
N GLN A 583 10.61 18.25 13.14
CA GLN A 583 10.47 18.96 11.87
C GLN A 583 10.13 20.42 12.11
N HIS A 584 10.99 21.31 11.61
CA HIS A 584 10.83 22.75 11.70
C HIS A 584 10.60 23.42 10.34
N ARG A 585 10.68 22.65 9.25
CA ARG A 585 10.39 23.09 7.88
C ARG A 585 8.98 22.71 7.51
N TYR A 586 8.11 23.67 7.36
CA TYR A 586 6.69 23.46 7.07
C TYR A 586 6.14 24.64 6.23
N ALA A 587 4.99 24.42 5.62
CA ALA A 587 4.24 25.45 4.91
C ALA A 587 2.80 25.50 5.44
N LEU A 588 2.57 26.30 6.46
CA LEU A 588 1.28 26.39 7.13
C LEU A 588 0.15 26.71 6.13
N ASN A 589 -0.97 26.02 6.26
CA ASN A 589 -2.17 26.15 5.42
C ASN A 589 -2.02 25.66 3.96
N TYR A 590 -0.84 25.25 3.52
CA TYR A 590 -0.66 24.54 2.26
C TYR A 590 -0.53 23.03 2.51
N GLY A 591 -0.81 22.24 1.51
CA GLY A 591 -0.70 20.77 1.62
C GLY A 591 -1.03 20.06 0.32
N ASN A 592 -1.30 18.78 0.44
CA ASN A 592 -1.80 17.95 -0.63
C ASN A 592 -3.28 17.59 -0.40
N VAL A 593 -3.83 16.68 -1.20
CA VAL A 593 -5.24 16.24 -1.09
C VAL A 593 -5.59 15.55 0.24
N ILE A 594 -4.60 15.15 1.04
CA ILE A 594 -4.80 14.53 2.34
C ILE A 594 -5.16 15.58 3.39
N GLY A 595 -4.66 16.80 3.26
CA GLY A 595 -4.91 17.94 4.12
C GLY A 595 -3.76 18.94 4.13
N ARG A 596 -3.88 19.96 4.97
CA ARG A 596 -2.87 21.02 5.15
C ARG A 596 -1.73 20.58 6.04
N ASP A 597 -0.61 21.31 5.98
CA ASP A 597 0.45 21.26 6.97
C ASP A 597 0.02 21.99 8.26
N TYR A 598 0.41 21.48 9.40
CA TYR A 598 0.01 21.97 10.73
C TYR A 598 1.19 22.57 11.53
N GLY A 599 2.33 22.84 10.89
CA GLY A 599 3.48 23.46 11.52
C GLY A 599 4.48 22.47 12.13
N ASN A 600 5.25 22.94 13.11
CA ASN A 600 6.30 22.14 13.75
C ASN A 600 5.79 20.82 14.32
N SER A 601 6.68 19.81 14.34
CA SER A 601 6.47 18.57 15.09
C SER A 601 7.67 18.24 15.95
N LYS A 602 7.43 17.64 17.13
CA LYS A 602 8.49 17.13 18.01
C LYS A 602 9.09 15.85 17.43
N GLY A 603 10.37 15.62 17.71
CA GLY A 603 10.99 14.32 17.50
C GLY A 603 10.55 13.31 18.57
N PHE A 604 10.70 12.04 18.27
CA PHE A 604 10.36 10.95 19.19
C PHE A 604 11.21 9.70 18.92
N VAL A 605 11.26 8.84 19.94
CA VAL A 605 11.80 7.49 19.84
C VAL A 605 10.79 6.53 20.46
N THR A 606 10.53 5.42 19.78
CA THR A 606 9.73 4.30 20.29
C THR A 606 10.53 3.01 20.27
N LEU A 607 10.26 2.14 21.23
CA LEU A 607 10.84 0.80 21.33
C LEU A 607 9.72 -0.23 21.26
N ASN A 608 9.95 -1.31 20.50
CA ASN A 608 9.05 -2.46 20.44
C ASN A 608 9.83 -3.72 20.76
N LEU A 609 9.21 -4.63 21.50
CA LEU A 609 9.82 -5.89 21.89
C LEU A 609 8.87 -7.05 21.55
N TYR A 610 9.39 -8.06 20.88
CA TYR A 610 8.63 -9.23 20.46
C TYR A 610 9.38 -10.50 20.81
N GLY A 611 8.64 -11.53 21.21
CA GLY A 611 9.18 -12.85 21.42
C GLY A 611 8.23 -13.93 20.90
N GLY A 612 8.76 -15.08 20.59
CA GLY A 612 7.94 -16.15 20.08
C GLY A 612 8.58 -17.52 20.09
N TYR A 613 7.75 -18.51 19.82
CA TYR A 613 8.12 -19.91 19.72
C TYR A 613 7.48 -20.53 18.48
N LYS A 614 8.29 -21.15 17.63
CA LYS A 614 7.85 -21.82 16.40
C LYS A 614 7.94 -23.33 16.58
N HIS A 615 6.82 -23.99 16.45
CA HIS A 615 6.69 -25.44 16.41
C HIS A 615 6.34 -25.92 15.00
N LYS A 616 6.43 -27.20 14.74
CA LYS A 616 6.07 -27.81 13.46
C LYS A 616 4.64 -27.46 13.01
N TYR A 617 3.69 -27.42 13.94
CA TYR A 617 2.27 -27.26 13.69
C TYR A 617 1.71 -25.90 14.12
N PHE A 618 2.47 -25.11 14.87
CA PHE A 618 2.01 -23.79 15.31
C PHE A 618 3.16 -22.83 15.55
N MET A 619 2.83 -21.56 15.56
CA MET A 619 3.71 -20.47 15.99
C MET A 619 2.96 -19.62 17.02
N PHE A 620 3.61 -19.35 18.14
CA PHE A 620 3.14 -18.40 19.14
C PHE A 620 4.05 -17.18 19.14
N LEU A 621 3.47 -15.97 19.13
CA LEU A 621 4.17 -14.70 19.22
C LEU A 621 3.50 -13.86 20.30
N ALA A 622 4.27 -13.08 21.03
CA ALA A 622 3.78 -12.04 21.93
C ALA A 622 4.69 -10.82 21.83
N GLY A 623 4.10 -9.64 22.03
CA GLY A 623 4.87 -8.42 21.89
C GLY A 623 4.27 -7.22 22.61
N VAL A 624 5.12 -6.19 22.71
CA VAL A 624 4.76 -4.87 23.21
C VAL A 624 5.23 -3.84 22.22
N ASP A 625 4.28 -3.10 21.64
CA ASP A 625 4.55 -1.90 20.87
C ASP A 625 4.65 -0.69 21.80
N ASN A 626 5.53 0.27 21.46
CA ASN A 626 5.76 1.47 22.25
C ASN A 626 6.01 1.13 23.74
N LEU A 627 7.01 0.29 23.99
CA LEU A 627 7.36 -0.23 25.33
C LEU A 627 7.51 0.88 26.39
N THR A 628 8.05 2.03 25.99
CA THR A 628 8.30 3.19 26.85
C THR A 628 7.06 4.06 27.09
N ASN A 629 5.92 3.75 26.46
CA ASN A 629 4.69 4.54 26.48
C ASN A 629 4.91 6.00 26.05
N THR A 630 5.77 6.21 25.05
CA THR A 630 6.07 7.53 24.51
C THR A 630 4.82 8.15 23.89
N LEU A 631 4.53 9.42 24.25
CA LEU A 631 3.50 10.23 23.58
C LEU A 631 4.09 10.80 22.29
N TYR A 632 3.59 10.39 21.12
CA TYR A 632 4.16 10.79 19.84
C TYR A 632 3.13 10.93 18.73
N ALA A 633 3.45 11.74 17.73
CA ALA A 633 2.71 11.84 16.48
C ALA A 633 3.69 12.01 15.32
N TYR A 634 3.39 11.41 14.17
CA TYR A 634 4.16 11.68 12.97
C TYR A 634 3.96 13.12 12.50
N HIS A 635 4.97 13.69 11.82
CA HIS A 635 4.86 15.05 11.28
C HIS A 635 3.66 15.22 10.34
N LEU A 636 3.36 14.21 9.55
CA LEU A 636 2.24 14.21 8.60
C LEU A 636 0.87 13.99 9.26
N SER A 637 0.81 13.64 10.55
CA SER A 637 -0.45 13.47 11.28
C SER A 637 -1.25 14.76 11.28
N LYS A 638 -2.57 14.62 11.16
CA LYS A 638 -3.51 15.74 11.19
C LYS A 638 -3.83 16.15 12.62
N ASN A 639 -4.43 17.34 12.74
CA ASN A 639 -5.03 17.79 13.98
C ASN A 639 -6.43 17.18 14.14
N GLY A 640 -6.91 17.19 15.37
CA GLY A 640 -8.25 16.77 15.73
C GLY A 640 -9.34 17.60 15.06
N ALA A 641 -10.56 17.09 15.04
CA ALA A 641 -11.70 17.77 14.45
C ALA A 641 -12.85 18.02 15.42
N LEU A 642 -13.03 17.17 16.43
CA LEU A 642 -14.12 17.24 17.42
C LEU A 642 -13.58 17.04 18.85
N ASP A 643 -13.29 15.79 19.23
CA ASP A 643 -12.89 15.42 20.60
C ASP A 643 -11.45 15.84 20.91
N ILE A 644 -10.62 15.95 19.88
CA ILE A 644 -9.24 16.44 19.96
C ILE A 644 -9.22 17.87 19.42
N PRO A 645 -8.66 18.85 20.16
CA PRO A 645 -8.61 20.23 19.70
C PRO A 645 -7.96 20.37 18.32
N PRO A 646 -8.45 21.28 17.46
CA PRO A 646 -7.92 21.47 16.10
C PRO A 646 -6.49 22.02 16.07
N THR A 647 -5.94 22.41 17.21
CA THR A 647 -4.53 22.81 17.39
C THR A 647 -3.62 21.66 17.80
N THR A 648 -4.17 20.49 18.16
CA THR A 648 -3.44 19.32 18.65
C THR A 648 -3.36 18.25 17.57
N ARG A 649 -2.16 17.75 17.26
CA ARG A 649 -2.01 16.59 16.38
C ARG A 649 -2.60 15.35 17.01
N ILE A 650 -3.18 14.48 16.20
CA ILE A 650 -3.64 13.18 16.64
C ILE A 650 -2.41 12.33 16.94
N TYR A 651 -2.25 11.97 18.20
CA TYR A 651 -1.17 11.13 18.68
C TYR A 651 -1.40 9.67 18.30
N GLU A 652 -0.32 8.93 18.16
CA GLU A 652 -0.32 7.48 17.92
C GLU A 652 -0.64 6.71 19.21
N PRO A 653 -0.99 5.40 19.11
CA PRO A 653 -1.26 4.58 20.28
C PRO A 653 -0.11 4.59 21.28
N GLY A 654 -0.44 4.64 22.57
CA GLY A 654 0.47 4.38 23.68
C GLY A 654 0.94 2.92 23.69
N ARG A 655 1.46 2.47 24.83
CA ARG A 655 1.91 1.08 25.00
C ARG A 655 0.79 0.10 24.67
N SER A 656 1.08 -0.84 23.77
CA SER A 656 0.12 -1.85 23.32
C SER A 656 0.73 -3.23 23.45
N VAL A 657 0.07 -4.10 24.22
CA VAL A 657 0.48 -5.51 24.39
C VAL A 657 -0.40 -6.39 23.52
N TRP A 658 0.18 -7.41 22.92
CA TRP A 658 -0.56 -8.36 22.10
C TRP A 658 0.07 -9.77 22.14
N ALA A 659 -0.75 -10.76 21.82
CA ALA A 659 -0.31 -12.14 21.58
C ALA A 659 -0.98 -12.69 20.31
N LYS A 660 -0.25 -13.50 19.55
CA LYS A 660 -0.71 -14.13 18.31
C LYS A 660 -0.39 -15.62 18.33
N ILE A 661 -1.36 -16.42 17.95
CA ILE A 661 -1.15 -17.82 17.62
C ILE A 661 -1.45 -18.04 16.14
N ARG A 662 -0.66 -18.89 15.49
CA ARG A 662 -0.90 -19.39 14.15
C ARG A 662 -0.74 -20.90 14.12
N VAL A 663 -1.64 -21.60 13.48
CA VAL A 663 -1.63 -23.06 13.32
C VAL A 663 -1.55 -23.42 11.83
N TYR A 664 -0.84 -24.50 11.53
CA TYR A 664 -0.58 -24.99 10.17
C TYR A 664 -1.10 -26.42 10.04
N PHE A 665 -1.77 -26.72 8.92
CA PHE A 665 -2.38 -28.01 8.62
C PHE A 665 -1.87 -28.59 7.30
#